data_a0faab3349e1386eb36c6a2b11f658b6
#
_entry.id   a0faab3349e1386eb36c6a2b11f658b6
#
_cell.length_a   1.000
_cell.length_b   1.000
_cell.length_c   1.000
_cell.angle_alpha   90.00
_cell.angle_beta   90.00
_cell.angle_gamma   90.00
#
_symmetry.space_group_name_H-M   'P 1'
#
loop_
_entity.id
_entity.type
_entity.pdbx_description
1 polymer ?
#
loop_
_entity_poly.entity_id
_entity_poly.type
_entity_poly.pdbx_seq_one_letter_code
_entity_poly.pdbx_strand_id
1 'polypeptide(L)'
;MAAINDLISQIQDETLRNRIQEEVSKMAKQKKFGLVFEEHMPESTPLYDMPIKRGCNVMRRDSKDDKSIYVVLKVEDDTAACVKQEQKDEAVTFELKDIVRVAEFGESIYPYLMPVDSVCNAPDSDLWHTLIEADNYHALQLLEYLYAGKVDCIYIDPPYNTGAKDWKYNNDYVDGNDAYRHSKGLSFMQRRLKLAKKLLNPKDSVLIVTIDEREYLRLGCLLGELFPETHIQMISDLINRVVVAKDNEFGRSTEYIFIVYLGSASPAKLPLEEDWNHIENSTKDGIHWANLSRTTNSRRQDRPNMFYPIFVTRDGKRIAKIGDPIPLGQDRATVSVPSGCVAVWPIHTNGEEGRWMQGKDGLAKLVQKGYVRLGRFTDTGMAISYLNRAQIQKIESGEYIVSGYDESGTVIVDDSTYSATYIPDNLWNIKTHDAARNGTNLLSSLLKEKRFSFPKSLYSTHDTIRFFVANKPNALILDFFAGSGTTMHAVNLLNAEDGGHRRCIMVTNNEVSADEAKMLKDKGYQPGDAEWEKLGIAHYVTWPRTVCSIEGHDVNGKPLKGDYLGSEPPMHMADGFKANVAFFKLGFLDPTAVSLGMRFSEMLPTLWLKTGAKGKCPELTGEQMPDMLILPENQFAVLINENTFADFAEKLAEHPEIQTVFLATDYEVNYQSMVKNLNVANAY
;
A
#
# COMPACT_ATOMS: atom_id res chain seq x y z
N MET A 1 -22.12 -0.59 33.30
CA MET A 1 -22.29 0.79 33.83
C MET A 1 -22.86 0.80 35.25
N ALA A 2 -23.95 0.09 35.57
CA ALA A 2 -24.50 0.03 36.95
C ALA A 2 -23.45 -0.42 37.98
N ALA A 3 -22.76 -1.54 37.75
CA ALA A 3 -21.76 -2.08 38.67
C ALA A 3 -20.55 -1.12 38.89
N ILE A 4 -20.11 -0.37 37.89
CA ILE A 4 -19.02 0.62 38.04
C ILE A 4 -19.47 1.79 38.91
N ASN A 5 -20.71 2.27 38.71
CA ASN A 5 -21.24 3.37 39.51
C ASN A 5 -21.41 2.95 40.99
N ASP A 6 -21.80 1.71 41.22
CA ASP A 6 -21.88 1.15 42.59
C ASP A 6 -20.50 1.09 43.27
N LEU A 7 -19.46 0.66 42.54
CA LEU A 7 -18.09 0.66 43.05
C LEU A 7 -17.55 2.08 43.32
N ILE A 8 -17.84 3.02 42.42
CA ILE A 8 -17.46 4.43 42.62
C ILE A 8 -18.14 5.03 43.83
N SER A 9 -19.40 4.69 44.08
CA SER A 9 -20.15 5.17 45.25
C SER A 9 -19.56 4.72 46.61
N GLN A 10 -18.80 3.62 46.64
CA GLN A 10 -18.13 3.10 47.84
C GLN A 10 -16.82 3.78 48.16
N ILE A 11 -16.30 4.61 47.28
CA ILE A 11 -15.06 5.39 47.54
C ILE A 11 -15.37 6.49 48.51
N GLN A 12 -14.70 6.47 49.70
CA GLN A 12 -14.91 7.43 50.77
C GLN A 12 -14.30 8.81 50.51
N ASP A 13 -13.18 8.85 49.77
CA ASP A 13 -12.54 10.10 49.32
C ASP A 13 -13.37 10.76 48.23
N GLU A 14 -13.99 11.86 48.56
CA GLU A 14 -14.89 12.60 47.65
C GLU A 14 -14.15 13.17 46.44
N THR A 15 -12.92 13.61 46.61
CA THR A 15 -12.09 14.16 45.52
C THR A 15 -11.71 13.07 44.52
N LEU A 16 -11.28 11.92 45.01
CA LEU A 16 -10.93 10.76 44.20
C LEU A 16 -12.18 10.20 43.51
N ARG A 17 -13.30 10.08 44.20
CA ARG A 17 -14.57 9.63 43.66
C ARG A 17 -15.03 10.48 42.48
N ASN A 18 -15.01 11.81 42.64
CA ASN A 18 -15.43 12.75 41.59
C ASN A 18 -14.51 12.68 40.38
N ARG A 19 -13.19 12.59 40.55
CA ARG A 19 -12.23 12.45 39.47
C ARG A 19 -12.42 11.14 38.69
N ILE A 20 -12.61 10.01 39.38
CA ILE A 20 -12.87 8.72 38.75
C ILE A 20 -14.22 8.76 38.03
N GLN A 21 -15.25 9.36 38.60
CA GLN A 21 -16.57 9.48 37.97
C GLN A 21 -16.52 10.36 36.71
N GLU A 22 -15.70 11.41 36.75
CA GLU A 22 -15.48 12.27 35.57
C GLU A 22 -14.76 11.51 34.43
N GLU A 23 -13.68 10.78 34.73
CA GLU A 23 -12.97 9.96 33.74
C GLU A 23 -13.82 8.81 33.20
N VAL A 24 -14.57 8.10 34.04
CA VAL A 24 -15.52 7.05 33.62
C VAL A 24 -16.61 7.65 32.73
N SER A 25 -17.09 8.86 33.06
CA SER A 25 -18.07 9.56 32.23
C SER A 25 -17.51 10.00 30.86
N LYS A 26 -16.24 10.42 30.82
CA LYS A 26 -15.51 10.71 29.55
C LYS A 26 -15.36 9.42 28.73
N MET A 27 -14.91 8.34 29.34
CA MET A 27 -14.77 7.03 28.68
C MET A 27 -16.12 6.50 28.17
N ALA A 28 -17.20 6.65 28.95
CA ALA A 28 -18.55 6.24 28.54
C ALA A 28 -19.13 7.09 27.40
N LYS A 29 -18.76 8.38 27.31
CA LYS A 29 -19.15 9.26 26.20
C LYS A 29 -18.37 8.97 24.92
N GLN A 30 -17.10 8.51 25.04
CA GLN A 30 -16.25 8.19 23.90
C GLN A 30 -16.63 6.86 23.23
N LYS A 31 -17.19 5.89 23.98
CA LYS A 31 -17.59 4.57 23.44
C LYS A 31 -19.11 4.47 23.28
N LYS A 32 -19.68 5.14 22.30
CA LYS A 32 -21.10 4.99 21.97
C LYS A 32 -21.41 3.73 21.15
N PHE A 33 -20.43 3.17 20.45
CA PHE A 33 -20.50 1.97 19.63
C PHE A 33 -19.11 1.36 19.52
N GLY A 34 -18.94 0.09 19.77
CA GLY A 34 -17.68 -0.63 19.63
C GLY A 34 -17.90 -2.02 19.10
N LEU A 35 -16.95 -2.53 18.31
CA LEU A 35 -16.92 -3.90 17.88
C LEU A 35 -16.57 -4.78 19.07
N VAL A 36 -17.48 -5.73 19.40
CA VAL A 36 -17.26 -6.70 20.48
C VAL A 36 -17.03 -8.07 19.85
N PHE A 37 -15.87 -8.65 20.11
CA PHE A 37 -15.52 -10.01 19.73
C PHE A 37 -14.59 -10.62 20.78
N GLU A 38 -14.55 -11.95 20.84
CA GLU A 38 -13.66 -12.65 21.75
C GLU A 38 -12.23 -12.63 21.22
N GLU A 39 -11.28 -12.30 22.09
CA GLU A 39 -9.87 -12.48 21.81
C GLU A 39 -9.53 -13.96 21.97
N HIS A 40 -9.48 -14.68 20.85
CA HIS A 40 -9.06 -16.07 20.86
C HIS A 40 -7.57 -16.20 21.15
N MET A 41 -7.20 -17.27 21.86
CA MET A 41 -5.79 -17.57 22.14
C MET A 41 -4.97 -17.57 20.83
N PRO A 42 -3.76 -17.02 20.87
CA PRO A 42 -2.90 -16.99 19.72
C PRO A 42 -2.52 -18.38 19.23
N GLU A 43 -2.24 -18.46 17.94
CA GLU A 43 -1.76 -19.66 17.28
C GLU A 43 -0.38 -20.05 17.82
N SER A 44 -0.12 -21.33 18.05
CA SER A 44 1.23 -21.85 18.26
C SER A 44 1.93 -21.97 16.91
N THR A 45 3.19 -21.54 16.84
CA THR A 45 3.96 -21.56 15.60
C THR A 45 4.88 -22.78 15.61
N PRO A 46 4.76 -23.71 14.64
CA PRO A 46 5.68 -24.82 14.50
C PRO A 46 7.05 -24.33 14.04
N LEU A 47 8.11 -24.79 14.70
CA LEU A 47 9.51 -24.42 14.49
C LEU A 47 10.27 -25.63 13.95
N TYR A 48 10.12 -25.94 12.66
CA TYR A 48 10.66 -27.16 12.03
C TYR A 48 12.18 -27.25 12.09
N ASP A 49 12.88 -26.12 12.07
CA ASP A 49 14.33 -26.06 12.03
C ASP A 49 14.97 -26.03 13.44
N MET A 50 14.17 -26.08 14.51
CA MET A 50 14.67 -26.02 15.87
C MET A 50 14.76 -27.39 16.53
N PRO A 51 15.88 -27.70 17.21
CA PRO A 51 16.04 -28.98 17.88
C PRO A 51 15.06 -29.13 19.06
N ILE A 52 14.51 -30.34 19.19
CA ILE A 52 13.68 -30.71 20.31
C ILE A 52 14.57 -30.98 21.51
N LYS A 53 14.35 -30.26 22.61
CA LYS A 53 15.13 -30.34 23.85
C LYS A 53 14.19 -30.53 25.05
N ARG A 54 14.74 -31.02 26.15
CA ARG A 54 14.00 -31.10 27.42
C ARG A 54 13.44 -29.71 27.81
N GLY A 55 12.17 -29.65 28.17
CA GLY A 55 11.47 -28.45 28.61
C GLY A 55 10.87 -27.64 27.49
N CYS A 56 11.10 -27.94 26.21
CA CYS A 56 10.42 -27.25 25.12
C CYS A 56 9.00 -27.77 24.90
N ASN A 57 8.18 -26.94 24.30
CA ASN A 57 6.84 -27.28 23.88
C ASN A 57 6.89 -27.91 22.49
N VAL A 58 6.12 -28.98 22.29
CA VAL A 58 6.01 -29.69 21.01
C VAL A 58 4.56 -30.01 20.70
N MET A 59 4.27 -30.15 19.40
CA MET A 59 3.01 -30.67 18.90
C MET A 59 3.25 -31.78 17.88
N ARG A 60 2.22 -32.56 17.58
CA ARG A 60 2.32 -33.57 16.51
C ARG A 60 2.29 -32.90 15.13
N ARG A 61 3.13 -33.37 14.20
CA ARG A 61 3.21 -32.83 12.84
C ARG A 61 1.97 -33.12 11.99
N ASP A 62 1.35 -34.26 12.21
CA ASP A 62 0.29 -34.81 11.35
C ASP A 62 -1.14 -34.52 11.81
N SER A 63 -1.32 -33.96 13.02
CA SER A 63 -2.66 -33.86 13.62
C SER A 63 -3.41 -32.65 13.12
N LYS A 64 -4.45 -32.89 12.30
CA LYS A 64 -5.44 -31.88 11.97
C LYS A 64 -6.40 -31.59 13.13
N ASP A 65 -6.64 -32.60 13.97
CA ASP A 65 -7.70 -32.58 14.97
C ASP A 65 -7.20 -32.44 16.42
N ASP A 66 -5.91 -32.78 16.70
CA ASP A 66 -5.31 -32.67 18.03
C ASP A 66 -4.21 -31.62 18.05
N LYS A 67 -4.56 -30.39 18.39
CA LYS A 67 -3.63 -29.26 18.60
C LYS A 67 -3.06 -29.23 20.03
N SER A 68 -3.11 -30.34 20.72
CA SER A 68 -2.56 -30.43 22.07
C SER A 68 -1.07 -30.11 22.07
N ILE A 69 -0.69 -29.20 22.96
CA ILE A 69 0.73 -28.89 23.23
C ILE A 69 1.21 -29.84 24.32
N TYR A 70 2.40 -30.38 24.09
CA TYR A 70 3.08 -31.28 25.00
C TYR A 70 4.41 -30.65 25.45
N VAL A 71 4.77 -30.85 26.70
CA VAL A 71 6.07 -30.45 27.25
C VAL A 71 7.01 -31.66 27.25
N VAL A 72 8.19 -31.50 26.68
CA VAL A 72 9.22 -32.55 26.62
C VAL A 72 9.88 -32.74 28.00
N LEU A 73 9.72 -33.93 28.59
CA LEU A 73 10.35 -34.27 29.83
C LEU A 73 11.77 -34.83 29.65
N LYS A 74 11.96 -35.67 28.62
CA LYS A 74 13.21 -36.33 28.31
C LYS A 74 13.30 -36.65 26.82
N VAL A 75 14.47 -36.53 26.25
CA VAL A 75 14.77 -36.99 24.90
C VAL A 75 15.77 -38.14 25.00
N GLU A 76 15.49 -39.24 24.34
CA GLU A 76 16.33 -40.44 24.27
C GLU A 76 16.39 -40.90 22.82
N ASP A 77 17.62 -40.96 22.25
CA ASP A 77 17.88 -41.31 20.85
C ASP A 77 16.89 -40.64 19.88
N ASP A 78 15.97 -41.40 19.28
CA ASP A 78 14.96 -40.95 18.31
C ASP A 78 13.59 -40.70 18.92
N THR A 79 13.45 -40.71 20.27
CA THR A 79 12.15 -40.55 20.94
C THR A 79 12.16 -39.44 21.99
N ALA A 80 10.99 -38.89 22.27
CA ALA A 80 10.76 -37.92 23.34
C ALA A 80 9.59 -38.35 24.22
N ALA A 81 9.87 -38.43 25.53
CA ALA A 81 8.82 -38.59 26.55
C ALA A 81 8.23 -37.20 26.84
N CYS A 82 6.93 -37.05 26.64
CA CYS A 82 6.22 -35.79 26.73
C CYS A 82 5.01 -35.90 27.64
N VAL A 83 4.55 -34.79 28.20
CA VAL A 83 3.34 -34.72 29.00
C VAL A 83 2.46 -33.59 28.41
N LYS A 84 1.15 -33.83 28.36
CA LYS A 84 0.22 -32.83 27.85
C LYS A 84 0.19 -31.63 28.80
N GLN A 85 0.28 -30.41 28.25
CA GLN A 85 0.40 -29.18 29.03
C GLN A 85 -0.79 -28.97 29.98
N GLU A 86 -2.01 -29.30 29.53
CA GLU A 86 -3.25 -29.14 30.29
C GLU A 86 -3.52 -30.29 31.27
N GLN A 87 -2.96 -31.47 31.03
CA GLN A 87 -3.18 -32.70 31.82
C GLN A 87 -1.81 -33.36 32.11
N LYS A 88 -1.21 -33.02 33.24
CA LYS A 88 0.16 -33.46 33.58
C LYS A 88 0.27 -34.91 34.09
N ASP A 89 -0.79 -35.70 34.02
CA ASP A 89 -0.84 -36.99 34.75
C ASP A 89 -0.43 -38.20 33.90
N GLU A 90 -0.33 -38.09 32.56
CA GLU A 90 0.09 -39.21 31.72
C GLU A 90 1.23 -38.80 30.78
N ALA A 91 2.35 -39.49 30.88
CA ALA A 91 3.46 -39.34 29.95
C ALA A 91 3.21 -40.13 28.66
N VAL A 92 3.38 -39.52 27.52
CA VAL A 92 3.26 -40.12 26.19
C VAL A 92 4.64 -40.05 25.51
N THR A 93 5.05 -41.13 24.85
CA THR A 93 6.28 -41.17 24.10
C THR A 93 5.98 -41.00 22.60
N PHE A 94 6.67 -40.05 21.96
CA PHE A 94 6.59 -39.80 20.51
C PHE A 94 7.96 -40.08 19.87
N GLU A 95 7.96 -40.48 18.59
CA GLU A 95 9.17 -40.44 17.78
C GLU A 95 9.46 -38.96 17.42
N LEU A 96 10.73 -38.55 17.42
CA LEU A 96 11.14 -37.16 17.13
C LEU A 96 10.65 -36.68 15.76
N LYS A 97 10.60 -37.60 14.77
CA LYS A 97 10.11 -37.28 13.42
C LYS A 97 8.61 -36.93 13.38
N ASP A 98 7.81 -37.38 14.35
CA ASP A 98 6.36 -37.20 14.38
C ASP A 98 5.93 -35.95 15.14
N ILE A 99 6.88 -35.27 15.79
CA ILE A 99 6.62 -34.05 16.55
C ILE A 99 7.46 -32.89 16.04
N VAL A 100 7.00 -31.68 16.32
CA VAL A 100 7.71 -30.44 16.00
C VAL A 100 7.71 -29.52 17.21
N ARG A 101 8.81 -28.82 17.43
CA ARG A 101 8.86 -27.77 18.45
C ARG A 101 7.85 -26.66 18.11
N VAL A 102 7.20 -26.10 19.12
CA VAL A 102 6.32 -24.96 18.95
C VAL A 102 6.71 -23.82 19.87
N ALA A 103 6.61 -22.59 19.35
CA ALA A 103 6.65 -21.39 20.16
C ALA A 103 5.22 -21.00 20.53
N GLU A 104 5.02 -20.70 21.81
CA GLU A 104 3.78 -20.11 22.28
C GLU A 104 3.84 -18.59 22.16
N PHE A 105 2.65 -17.97 22.09
CA PHE A 105 2.56 -16.54 22.05
C PHE A 105 3.18 -15.88 23.29
N GLY A 106 4.10 -14.93 23.05
CA GLY A 106 4.85 -14.24 24.12
C GLY A 106 6.18 -14.90 24.49
N GLU A 107 6.51 -16.06 23.94
CA GLU A 107 7.84 -16.65 24.06
C GLU A 107 8.86 -15.82 23.27
N SER A 108 10.04 -15.58 23.85
CA SER A 108 11.11 -14.87 23.16
C SER A 108 11.68 -15.74 22.06
N ILE A 109 11.46 -15.32 20.82
CA ILE A 109 11.99 -15.96 19.61
C ILE A 109 13.00 -15.03 18.94
N TYR A 110 14.03 -15.60 18.33
CA TYR A 110 15.07 -14.87 17.59
C TYR A 110 14.93 -15.17 16.09
N PRO A 111 14.08 -14.40 15.37
CA PRO A 111 13.88 -14.64 13.95
C PRO A 111 15.10 -14.24 13.14
N TYR A 112 15.43 -15.02 12.12
CA TYR A 112 16.44 -14.70 11.12
C TYR A 112 15.93 -15.05 9.72
N LEU A 113 16.62 -14.53 8.69
CA LEU A 113 16.28 -14.77 7.31
C LEU A 113 17.28 -15.74 6.67
N MET A 114 16.80 -16.89 6.26
CA MET A 114 17.56 -17.92 5.58
C MET A 114 17.40 -17.71 4.05
N PRO A 115 18.50 -17.46 3.31
CA PRO A 115 18.43 -17.36 1.85
C PRO A 115 17.91 -18.66 1.24
N VAL A 116 16.94 -18.54 0.33
CA VAL A 116 16.37 -19.67 -0.42
C VAL A 116 16.81 -19.60 -1.87
N ASP A 117 16.57 -18.44 -2.51
CA ASP A 117 16.88 -18.25 -3.93
C ASP A 117 16.94 -16.75 -4.27
N SER A 118 17.40 -16.40 -5.47
CA SER A 118 17.38 -15.02 -5.95
C SER A 118 17.31 -14.95 -7.47
N VAL A 119 16.67 -13.89 -7.99
CA VAL A 119 16.68 -13.54 -9.40
C VAL A 119 17.29 -12.16 -9.57
N CYS A 120 18.24 -12.02 -10.51
CA CYS A 120 18.95 -10.77 -10.80
C CYS A 120 18.87 -10.48 -12.31
N ASN A 121 17.89 -9.65 -12.72
CA ASN A 121 17.70 -9.21 -14.10
C ASN A 121 18.07 -7.74 -14.30
N ALA A 122 18.63 -7.10 -13.29
CA ALA A 122 19.16 -5.74 -13.30
C ALA A 122 20.46 -5.66 -12.46
N PRO A 123 21.58 -6.24 -12.95
CA PRO A 123 22.81 -6.32 -12.16
C PRO A 123 23.43 -4.96 -11.83
N ASP A 124 23.14 -3.93 -12.66
CA ASP A 124 23.63 -2.57 -12.42
C ASP A 124 22.73 -1.76 -11.45
N SER A 125 21.62 -2.34 -10.98
CA SER A 125 20.71 -1.69 -10.05
C SER A 125 21.01 -2.13 -8.61
N ASP A 126 21.03 -1.18 -7.69
CA ASP A 126 21.13 -1.44 -6.24
C ASP A 126 19.76 -1.81 -5.62
N LEU A 127 18.66 -1.73 -6.39
CA LEU A 127 17.32 -2.05 -5.94
C LEU A 127 17.06 -3.55 -5.91
N TRP A 128 16.75 -4.08 -4.72
CA TRP A 128 16.32 -5.45 -4.52
C TRP A 128 14.97 -5.51 -3.81
N HIS A 129 14.03 -6.21 -4.41
CA HIS A 129 12.79 -6.60 -3.75
C HIS A 129 13.04 -7.81 -2.84
N THR A 130 12.08 -8.10 -1.97
CA THR A 130 12.21 -9.20 -1.02
C THR A 130 10.94 -10.03 -0.96
N LEU A 131 11.07 -11.36 -1.05
CA LEU A 131 10.02 -12.31 -0.70
C LEU A 131 10.43 -13.05 0.57
N ILE A 132 9.53 -13.16 1.54
CA ILE A 132 9.74 -13.87 2.80
C ILE A 132 8.69 -14.97 2.94
N GLU A 133 9.12 -16.22 2.98
CA GLU A 133 8.29 -17.34 3.42
C GLU A 133 8.20 -17.33 4.94
N ALA A 134 7.00 -17.06 5.48
CA ALA A 134 6.78 -17.02 6.92
C ALA A 134 5.29 -17.01 7.26
N ASP A 135 4.95 -17.35 8.53
CA ASP A 135 3.76 -16.79 9.14
C ASP A 135 3.91 -15.27 9.23
N ASN A 136 2.90 -14.55 8.73
CA ASN A 136 2.99 -13.11 8.59
C ASN A 136 3.03 -12.35 9.94
N TYR A 137 2.56 -12.92 11.04
CA TYR A 137 2.67 -12.32 12.35
C TYR A 137 4.14 -12.21 12.79
N HIS A 138 4.91 -13.30 12.63
CA HIS A 138 6.34 -13.30 12.97
C HIS A 138 7.19 -12.49 12.00
N ALA A 139 6.84 -12.53 10.71
CA ALA A 139 7.49 -11.65 9.74
C ALA A 139 7.26 -10.16 10.08
N LEU A 140 6.03 -9.79 10.47
CA LEU A 140 5.73 -8.41 10.88
C LEU A 140 6.48 -7.98 12.14
N GLN A 141 6.73 -8.89 13.10
CA GLN A 141 7.58 -8.61 14.27
C GLN A 141 9.03 -8.31 13.86
N LEU A 142 9.60 -9.09 12.94
CA LEU A 142 10.94 -8.83 12.39
C LEU A 142 10.96 -7.51 11.62
N LEU A 143 9.96 -7.28 10.76
CA LEU A 143 9.84 -6.07 9.95
C LEU A 143 9.63 -4.81 10.82
N GLU A 144 8.94 -4.91 11.98
CA GLU A 144 8.82 -3.80 12.93
C GLU A 144 10.21 -3.33 13.38
N TYR A 145 11.11 -4.24 13.72
CA TYR A 145 12.49 -3.90 14.07
C TYR A 145 13.23 -3.20 12.92
N LEU A 146 12.99 -3.61 11.67
CA LEU A 146 13.70 -3.12 10.49
C LEU A 146 13.12 -1.80 9.94
N TYR A 147 11.81 -1.70 9.89
CA TYR A 147 11.07 -0.70 9.09
C TYR A 147 10.01 0.08 9.86
N ALA A 148 10.07 0.15 11.20
CA ALA A 148 9.11 0.94 11.97
C ALA A 148 9.02 2.39 11.43
N GLY A 149 7.82 2.82 11.08
CA GLY A 149 7.53 4.16 10.58
C GLY A 149 8.10 4.48 9.19
N LYS A 150 8.50 3.47 8.39
CA LYS A 150 9.16 3.67 7.08
C LYS A 150 8.36 3.19 5.88
N VAL A 151 7.28 2.41 6.07
CA VAL A 151 6.49 1.86 4.97
C VAL A 151 5.52 2.92 4.44
N ASP A 152 5.55 3.17 3.14
CA ASP A 152 4.72 4.18 2.48
C ASP A 152 3.35 3.63 2.07
N CYS A 153 3.30 2.35 1.69
CA CYS A 153 2.06 1.69 1.27
C CYS A 153 2.05 0.25 1.77
N ILE A 154 1.00 -0.13 2.49
CA ILE A 154 0.68 -1.52 2.75
C ILE A 154 -0.53 -1.88 1.90
N TYR A 155 -0.39 -2.89 1.04
CA TYR A 155 -1.49 -3.49 0.29
C TYR A 155 -1.64 -4.93 0.73
N ILE A 156 -2.83 -5.33 1.18
CA ILE A 156 -3.10 -6.69 1.64
C ILE A 156 -4.43 -7.22 1.15
N ASP A 157 -4.43 -8.52 0.84
CA ASP A 157 -5.60 -9.31 0.46
C ASP A 157 -5.79 -10.45 1.47
N PRO A 158 -6.34 -10.16 2.67
CA PRO A 158 -6.52 -11.16 3.69
C PRO A 158 -7.58 -12.18 3.28
N PRO A 159 -7.58 -13.38 3.87
CA PRO A 159 -8.58 -14.39 3.61
C PRO A 159 -10.00 -13.89 3.93
N TYR A 160 -10.97 -14.19 3.04
CA TYR A 160 -12.34 -13.64 3.11
C TYR A 160 -13.28 -14.41 4.03
N ASN A 161 -12.79 -15.40 4.76
CA ASN A 161 -13.57 -16.17 5.73
C ASN A 161 -14.87 -16.76 5.11
N THR A 162 -14.79 -17.22 3.87
CA THR A 162 -15.96 -17.66 3.08
C THR A 162 -16.55 -18.97 3.57
N GLY A 163 -15.85 -19.72 4.44
CA GLY A 163 -16.19 -21.07 4.83
C GLY A 163 -15.97 -22.12 3.73
N ALA A 164 -15.47 -21.71 2.57
CA ALA A 164 -15.04 -22.64 1.53
C ALA A 164 -13.69 -23.27 1.95
N LYS A 165 -13.44 -24.49 1.50
CA LYS A 165 -12.17 -25.21 1.75
C LYS A 165 -10.93 -24.56 1.06
N ASP A 166 -11.08 -23.34 0.63
CA ASP A 166 -10.11 -22.59 -0.18
C ASP A 166 -9.08 -21.80 0.64
N TRP A 167 -9.24 -21.84 1.96
CA TRP A 167 -8.30 -21.19 2.86
C TRP A 167 -6.97 -21.95 2.90
N LYS A 168 -5.93 -21.32 2.39
CA LYS A 168 -4.55 -21.79 2.50
C LYS A 168 -3.77 -21.09 3.63
N TYR A 169 -4.45 -20.40 4.55
CA TYR A 169 -3.86 -19.82 5.75
C TYR A 169 -4.43 -20.55 6.98
N ASN A 170 -3.65 -21.43 7.57
CA ASN A 170 -3.88 -22.20 8.82
C ASN A 170 -5.37 -22.35 9.21
N ASN A 171 -6.09 -23.13 8.43
CA ASN A 171 -7.57 -23.15 8.37
C ASN A 171 -8.26 -23.83 9.52
N ASP A 172 -7.53 -24.44 10.42
CA ASP A 172 -8.12 -25.14 11.52
C ASP A 172 -8.86 -24.21 12.50
N TYR A 173 -8.77 -22.90 12.27
CA TYR A 173 -9.49 -21.90 13.05
C TYR A 173 -10.90 -21.60 12.56
N VAL A 174 -11.23 -21.89 11.27
CA VAL A 174 -12.50 -21.41 10.72
C VAL A 174 -13.14 -22.45 9.83
N ASP A 175 -13.77 -23.45 10.44
CA ASP A 175 -14.79 -24.25 9.76
C ASP A 175 -15.97 -23.34 9.37
N GLY A 176 -16.54 -23.52 8.17
CA GLY A 176 -17.73 -22.79 7.73
C GLY A 176 -18.92 -22.89 8.67
N ASN A 177 -18.95 -23.91 9.52
CA ASN A 177 -19.95 -24.14 10.58
C ASN A 177 -19.55 -23.59 11.95
N ASP A 178 -18.35 -23.00 12.10
CA ASP A 178 -17.90 -22.45 13.38
C ASP A 178 -18.70 -21.17 13.70
N ALA A 179 -19.44 -21.21 14.81
CA ALA A 179 -20.19 -20.05 15.29
C ALA A 179 -19.31 -18.84 15.62
N TYR A 180 -18.02 -19.06 15.91
CA TYR A 180 -17.03 -18.03 16.26
C TYR A 180 -16.15 -17.60 15.10
N ARG A 181 -16.39 -18.06 13.87
CA ARG A 181 -15.53 -17.79 12.72
C ARG A 181 -15.21 -16.30 12.50
N HIS A 182 -16.21 -15.44 12.66
CA HIS A 182 -16.04 -14.00 12.50
C HIS A 182 -15.17 -13.39 13.61
N SER A 183 -15.38 -13.84 14.85
CA SER A 183 -14.60 -13.42 16.00
C SER A 183 -13.12 -13.85 15.86
N LYS A 184 -12.88 -15.09 15.43
CA LYS A 184 -11.55 -15.60 15.15
C LYS A 184 -10.85 -14.81 14.04
N GLY A 185 -11.54 -14.54 12.92
CA GLY A 185 -11.04 -13.72 11.83
C GLY A 185 -10.67 -12.30 12.27
N LEU A 186 -11.52 -11.66 13.09
CA LEU A 186 -11.25 -10.34 13.64
C LEU A 186 -10.04 -10.33 14.58
N SER A 187 -9.93 -11.31 15.48
CA SER A 187 -8.78 -11.45 16.37
C SER A 187 -7.48 -11.67 15.60
N PHE A 188 -7.50 -12.50 14.56
CA PHE A 188 -6.39 -12.74 13.65
C PHE A 188 -5.94 -11.44 12.96
N MET A 189 -6.88 -10.70 12.38
CA MET A 189 -6.60 -9.43 11.71
C MET A 189 -6.14 -8.34 12.67
N GLN A 190 -6.75 -8.23 13.85
CA GLN A 190 -6.41 -7.22 14.84
C GLN A 190 -4.93 -7.28 15.23
N ARG A 191 -4.41 -8.48 15.52
CA ARG A 191 -3.01 -8.66 15.90
C ARG A 191 -2.05 -8.20 14.81
N ARG A 192 -2.32 -8.56 13.56
CA ARG A 192 -1.51 -8.20 12.39
C ARG A 192 -1.59 -6.72 12.05
N LEU A 193 -2.79 -6.15 12.09
CA LEU A 193 -3.00 -4.72 11.84
C LEU A 193 -2.37 -3.82 12.91
N LYS A 194 -2.30 -4.26 14.17
CA LYS A 194 -1.56 -3.55 15.23
C LYS A 194 -0.06 -3.43 14.90
N LEU A 195 0.55 -4.50 14.37
CA LEU A 195 1.94 -4.47 13.92
C LEU A 195 2.10 -3.65 12.65
N ALA A 196 1.21 -3.83 11.67
CA ALA A 196 1.21 -3.07 10.41
C ALA A 196 1.13 -1.56 10.66
N LYS A 197 0.32 -1.11 11.63
CA LYS A 197 0.23 0.30 12.02
C LYS A 197 1.58 0.89 12.46
N LYS A 198 2.41 0.10 13.14
CA LYS A 198 3.74 0.55 13.59
C LYS A 198 4.75 0.68 12.44
N LEU A 199 4.54 -0.08 11.34
CA LEU A 199 5.40 -0.03 10.16
C LEU A 199 5.12 1.18 9.29
N LEU A 200 3.87 1.63 9.23
CA LEU A 200 3.44 2.75 8.39
C LEU A 200 4.08 4.07 8.78
N ASN A 201 4.52 4.82 7.77
CA ASN A 201 5.00 6.18 7.96
C ASN A 201 3.85 7.08 8.47
N PRO A 202 3.93 7.60 9.69
CA PRO A 202 2.81 8.35 10.28
C PRO A 202 2.53 9.68 9.60
N LYS A 203 3.46 10.18 8.78
CA LYS A 203 3.35 11.49 8.13
C LYS A 203 2.62 11.42 6.79
N ASP A 204 2.83 10.34 6.02
CA ASP A 204 2.29 10.19 4.67
C ASP A 204 2.39 8.74 4.22
N SER A 205 1.39 7.92 4.55
CA SER A 205 1.31 6.53 4.13
C SER A 205 -0.13 6.05 4.03
N VAL A 206 -0.32 4.88 3.43
CA VAL A 206 -1.64 4.28 3.24
C VAL A 206 -1.64 2.81 3.59
N LEU A 207 -2.72 2.35 4.23
CA LEU A 207 -3.06 0.94 4.35
C LEU A 207 -4.25 0.65 3.44
N ILE A 208 -4.09 -0.31 2.55
CA ILE A 208 -5.09 -0.78 1.59
C ILE A 208 -5.43 -2.22 1.93
N VAL A 209 -6.73 -2.50 2.13
CA VAL A 209 -7.19 -3.85 2.48
C VAL A 209 -8.34 -4.23 1.55
N THR A 210 -8.16 -5.26 0.75
CA THR A 210 -9.23 -5.84 -0.08
C THR A 210 -10.05 -6.83 0.73
N ILE A 211 -11.37 -6.89 0.51
CA ILE A 211 -12.28 -7.76 1.26
C ILE A 211 -13.57 -8.01 0.49
N ASP A 212 -14.29 -9.07 0.81
CA ASP A 212 -15.59 -9.38 0.22
C ASP A 212 -16.80 -8.88 1.05
N GLU A 213 -17.99 -9.09 0.49
CA GLU A 213 -19.26 -8.70 1.09
C GLU A 213 -19.60 -9.38 2.42
N ARG A 214 -18.90 -10.44 2.79
CA ARG A 214 -19.18 -11.21 4.01
C ARG A 214 -18.53 -10.60 5.25
N GLU A 215 -17.33 -10.04 5.06
CA GLU A 215 -16.52 -9.53 6.17
C GLU A 215 -16.30 -8.01 6.14
N TYR A 216 -16.67 -7.30 5.05
CA TYR A 216 -16.36 -5.87 4.92
C TYR A 216 -16.91 -5.01 6.05
N LEU A 217 -18.12 -5.29 6.55
CA LEU A 217 -18.72 -4.53 7.66
C LEU A 217 -17.90 -4.66 8.94
N ARG A 218 -17.47 -5.89 9.26
CA ARG A 218 -16.71 -6.18 10.48
C ARG A 218 -15.30 -5.64 10.39
N LEU A 219 -14.65 -5.83 9.23
CA LEU A 219 -13.33 -5.28 8.97
C LEU A 219 -13.35 -3.75 9.00
N GLY A 220 -14.34 -3.12 8.40
CA GLY A 220 -14.50 -1.66 8.45
C GLY A 220 -14.62 -1.12 9.87
N CYS A 221 -15.39 -1.81 10.74
CA CYS A 221 -15.47 -1.47 12.17
C CYS A 221 -14.13 -1.66 12.88
N LEU A 222 -13.41 -2.75 12.61
CA LEU A 222 -12.09 -3.03 13.18
C LEU A 222 -11.06 -1.97 12.76
N LEU A 223 -11.04 -1.59 11.49
CA LEU A 223 -10.17 -0.52 10.98
C LEU A 223 -10.48 0.81 11.67
N GLY A 224 -11.78 1.16 11.82
CA GLY A 224 -12.18 2.37 12.54
C GLY A 224 -11.76 2.38 14.02
N GLU A 225 -11.70 1.21 14.67
CA GLU A 225 -11.24 1.07 16.05
C GLU A 225 -9.72 1.16 16.18
N LEU A 226 -8.99 0.54 15.25
CA LEU A 226 -7.52 0.54 15.25
C LEU A 226 -6.90 1.86 14.77
N PHE A 227 -7.62 2.58 13.88
CA PHE A 227 -7.15 3.82 13.26
C PHE A 227 -8.14 4.99 13.50
N PRO A 228 -8.47 5.33 14.76
CA PRO A 228 -9.54 6.27 15.08
C PRO A 228 -9.28 7.71 14.62
N GLU A 229 -8.03 8.06 14.36
CA GLU A 229 -7.60 9.42 13.97
C GLU A 229 -7.45 9.59 12.46
N THR A 230 -7.74 8.54 11.69
CA THR A 230 -7.52 8.52 10.24
C THR A 230 -8.83 8.66 9.47
N HIS A 231 -8.72 9.13 8.23
CA HIS A 231 -9.81 9.01 7.27
C HIS A 231 -9.81 7.59 6.68
N ILE A 232 -10.97 6.96 6.61
CA ILE A 232 -11.15 5.64 5.99
C ILE A 232 -12.17 5.78 4.88
N GLN A 233 -11.80 5.32 3.69
CA GLN A 233 -12.69 5.30 2.52
C GLN A 233 -12.84 3.87 2.00
N MET A 234 -14.02 3.53 1.49
CA MET A 234 -14.28 2.26 0.83
C MET A 234 -14.56 2.50 -0.66
N ILE A 235 -13.93 1.70 -1.49
CA ILE A 235 -14.11 1.63 -2.94
C ILE A 235 -14.80 0.31 -3.27
N SER A 236 -15.73 0.34 -4.23
CA SER A 236 -16.34 -0.85 -4.82
C SER A 236 -15.72 -1.09 -6.18
N ASP A 237 -15.01 -2.20 -6.35
CA ASP A 237 -14.34 -2.58 -7.59
C ASP A 237 -15.10 -3.73 -8.29
N LEU A 238 -15.42 -3.58 -9.55
CA LEU A 238 -16.10 -4.59 -10.36
C LEU A 238 -15.07 -5.57 -10.94
N ILE A 239 -14.83 -6.65 -10.22
CA ILE A 239 -13.81 -7.66 -10.54
C ILE A 239 -14.33 -8.82 -11.39
N ASN A 240 -15.65 -8.98 -11.54
CA ASN A 240 -16.25 -10.04 -12.33
C ASN A 240 -17.42 -9.51 -13.17
N ARG A 241 -17.25 -9.54 -14.48
CA ARG A 241 -18.26 -9.03 -15.44
C ARG A 241 -19.20 -10.13 -15.94
N VAL A 242 -18.85 -11.39 -15.73
CA VAL A 242 -19.65 -12.55 -16.10
C VAL A 242 -20.20 -13.20 -14.85
N VAL A 243 -21.34 -12.71 -14.40
CA VAL A 243 -21.99 -13.21 -13.20
C VAL A 243 -22.81 -14.45 -13.53
N VAL A 244 -22.56 -15.56 -12.85
CA VAL A 244 -23.42 -16.73 -12.91
C VAL A 244 -24.58 -16.50 -11.95
N ALA A 245 -25.81 -16.51 -12.47
CA ALA A 245 -27.01 -16.41 -11.65
C ALA A 245 -27.08 -17.58 -10.66
N LYS A 246 -27.41 -17.29 -9.40
CA LYS A 246 -27.70 -18.28 -8.39
C LYS A 246 -29.21 -18.32 -8.17
N ASP A 247 -29.75 -19.48 -7.83
CA ASP A 247 -31.20 -19.67 -7.73
C ASP A 247 -31.89 -18.79 -6.66
N ASN A 248 -31.18 -18.39 -5.60
CA ASN A 248 -31.76 -17.67 -4.47
C ASN A 248 -30.96 -16.42 -4.00
N GLU A 249 -29.91 -16.01 -4.72
CA GLU A 249 -29.06 -14.89 -4.35
C GLU A 249 -28.63 -14.10 -5.59
N PHE A 250 -28.39 -12.81 -5.42
CA PHE A 250 -27.71 -12.02 -6.45
C PHE A 250 -26.30 -12.54 -6.68
N GLY A 251 -25.89 -12.58 -7.94
CA GLY A 251 -24.51 -12.99 -8.29
C GLY A 251 -23.49 -11.96 -7.83
N ARG A 252 -22.38 -12.44 -7.28
CA ARG A 252 -21.27 -11.59 -6.84
C ARG A 252 -20.47 -11.09 -8.03
N SER A 253 -20.31 -9.77 -8.13
CA SER A 253 -19.53 -9.12 -9.18
C SER A 253 -18.47 -8.17 -8.64
N THR A 254 -18.61 -7.73 -7.39
CA THR A 254 -17.79 -6.68 -6.78
C THR A 254 -16.94 -7.20 -5.64
N GLU A 255 -15.88 -6.46 -5.36
CA GLU A 255 -15.03 -6.54 -4.20
C GLU A 255 -14.90 -5.17 -3.58
N TYR A 256 -14.57 -5.11 -2.29
CA TYR A 256 -14.40 -3.84 -1.57
C TYR A 256 -12.95 -3.62 -1.23
N ILE A 257 -12.50 -2.37 -1.39
CA ILE A 257 -11.15 -1.94 -1.07
C ILE A 257 -11.26 -0.87 0.01
N PHE A 258 -10.82 -1.17 1.22
CA PHE A 258 -10.68 -0.17 2.27
C PHE A 258 -9.34 0.54 2.15
N ILE A 259 -9.38 1.86 2.23
CA ILE A 259 -8.20 2.73 2.21
C ILE A 259 -8.17 3.52 3.50
N VAL A 260 -7.13 3.33 4.28
CA VAL A 260 -6.85 4.04 5.53
C VAL A 260 -5.74 5.04 5.27
N TYR A 261 -6.05 6.32 5.39
CA TYR A 261 -5.12 7.42 5.10
C TYR A 261 -4.40 7.85 6.36
N LEU A 262 -3.06 7.84 6.38
CA LEU A 262 -2.25 8.30 7.49
C LEU A 262 -1.59 9.65 7.15
N GLY A 263 -1.62 10.57 8.11
CA GLY A 263 -1.00 11.89 7.97
C GLY A 263 -1.58 12.71 6.81
N SER A 264 -0.74 13.08 5.86
CA SER A 264 -1.12 13.87 4.67
C SER A 264 -1.43 13.03 3.43
N ALA A 265 -1.52 11.72 3.57
CA ALA A 265 -1.78 10.82 2.45
C ALA A 265 -3.06 11.19 1.70
N SER A 266 -2.99 11.19 0.40
CA SER A 266 -4.11 11.46 -0.50
C SER A 266 -3.86 10.79 -1.85
N PRO A 267 -4.90 10.40 -2.59
CA PRO A 267 -4.70 9.85 -3.91
C PRO A 267 -4.13 10.91 -4.87
N ALA A 268 -3.19 10.50 -5.69
CA ALA A 268 -2.63 11.33 -6.74
C ALA A 268 -3.68 11.58 -7.84
N LYS A 269 -3.64 12.77 -8.42
CA LYS A 269 -4.35 13.04 -9.67
C LYS A 269 -3.55 12.42 -10.82
N LEU A 270 -4.18 11.50 -11.53
CA LEU A 270 -3.52 10.77 -12.61
C LEU A 270 -4.20 11.03 -13.96
N PRO A 271 -3.46 10.97 -15.08
CA PRO A 271 -4.06 10.81 -16.39
C PRO A 271 -4.66 9.41 -16.46
N LEU A 272 -5.96 9.33 -16.57
CA LEU A 272 -6.71 8.08 -16.56
C LEU A 272 -7.43 7.89 -17.88
N GLU A 273 -7.55 6.64 -18.33
CA GLU A 273 -8.23 6.26 -19.57
C GLU A 273 -9.75 6.51 -19.50
N GLU A 274 -10.43 6.43 -20.64
CA GLU A 274 -11.88 6.69 -20.74
C GLU A 274 -12.73 5.78 -19.82
N ASP A 275 -12.30 4.55 -19.57
CA ASP A 275 -13.01 3.60 -18.70
C ASP A 275 -13.19 4.11 -17.26
N TRP A 276 -12.37 5.08 -16.82
CA TRP A 276 -12.47 5.72 -15.50
C TRP A 276 -13.52 6.83 -15.42
N ASN A 277 -14.04 7.29 -16.58
CA ASN A 277 -15.01 8.37 -16.68
C ASN A 277 -16.45 7.83 -16.72
N HIS A 278 -17.04 7.48 -15.58
CA HIS A 278 -18.41 6.99 -15.51
C HIS A 278 -19.47 8.10 -15.36
N ILE A 279 -19.03 9.33 -15.05
CA ILE A 279 -19.92 10.46 -14.81
C ILE A 279 -19.79 11.47 -15.95
N GLU A 280 -20.89 11.76 -16.66
CA GLU A 280 -20.96 12.71 -17.79
C GLU A 280 -20.51 14.15 -17.47
N ASN A 281 -20.21 14.47 -16.23
CA ASN A 281 -19.71 15.77 -15.77
C ASN A 281 -18.19 15.88 -15.79
N SER A 282 -17.51 15.06 -16.54
CA SER A 282 -16.07 15.21 -16.72
C SER A 282 -15.77 16.61 -17.27
N THR A 283 -14.87 17.29 -16.66
CA THR A 283 -14.22 18.48 -17.19
C THR A 283 -13.84 18.19 -18.63
N LYS A 284 -14.45 18.90 -19.57
CA LYS A 284 -14.08 18.79 -20.99
C LYS A 284 -12.57 18.89 -21.10
N ASP A 285 -11.99 17.93 -21.79
CA ASP A 285 -10.58 18.01 -22.15
C ASP A 285 -10.32 19.34 -22.85
N GLY A 286 -9.26 20.04 -22.46
CA GLY A 286 -8.85 21.28 -23.01
C GLY A 286 -9.17 22.53 -22.18
N ILE A 287 -8.79 23.67 -22.74
CA ILE A 287 -8.95 24.97 -22.09
C ILE A 287 -10.43 25.40 -22.00
N HIS A 288 -10.88 25.67 -20.80
CA HIS A 288 -12.27 26.10 -20.56
C HIS A 288 -12.38 27.61 -20.39
N TRP A 289 -13.09 28.27 -21.33
CA TRP A 289 -13.40 29.68 -21.29
C TRP A 289 -14.71 29.93 -20.55
N ALA A 290 -14.64 30.56 -19.38
CA ALA A 290 -15.81 30.90 -18.59
C ALA A 290 -16.54 32.11 -19.17
N ASN A 291 -17.85 32.12 -19.18
CA ASN A 291 -18.63 33.28 -19.62
C ASN A 291 -18.46 34.46 -18.64
N LEU A 292 -18.12 35.63 -19.14
CA LEU A 292 -17.94 36.85 -18.34
C LEU A 292 -19.30 37.38 -17.79
N SER A 293 -20.40 37.15 -18.49
CA SER A 293 -21.74 37.47 -18.03
C SER A 293 -22.27 36.30 -17.19
N ARG A 294 -22.80 36.61 -16.00
CA ARG A 294 -23.43 35.59 -15.16
C ARG A 294 -24.86 35.32 -15.64
N THR A 295 -25.28 34.07 -15.53
CA THR A 295 -26.63 33.63 -15.90
C THR A 295 -27.73 34.22 -15.01
N THR A 296 -28.99 34.00 -15.37
CA THR A 296 -30.28 34.58 -14.99
C THR A 296 -30.53 34.98 -13.54
N ASN A 297 -29.72 34.57 -12.57
CA ASN A 297 -29.94 34.89 -11.14
C ASN A 297 -28.99 35.98 -10.60
N SER A 298 -28.37 36.80 -11.44
CA SER A 298 -27.49 37.88 -11.00
C SER A 298 -27.96 39.23 -11.57
N ARG A 299 -28.38 40.10 -10.70
CA ARG A 299 -28.91 41.44 -11.08
C ARG A 299 -27.84 42.49 -10.84
N ARG A 300 -27.96 43.62 -11.59
CA ARG A 300 -27.12 44.83 -11.41
C ARG A 300 -27.10 45.31 -9.96
N GLN A 301 -28.27 45.26 -9.26
CA GLN A 301 -28.40 45.70 -7.88
C GLN A 301 -27.57 44.89 -6.88
N ASP A 302 -27.24 43.60 -7.19
CA ASP A 302 -26.49 42.74 -6.29
C ASP A 302 -25.03 43.21 -6.16
N ARG A 303 -24.45 43.73 -7.25
CA ARG A 303 -23.10 44.31 -7.30
C ARG A 303 -23.03 45.44 -8.34
N PRO A 304 -23.43 46.66 -8.02
CA PRO A 304 -23.52 47.76 -8.98
C PRO A 304 -22.18 48.08 -9.68
N ASN A 305 -21.07 47.95 -8.99
CA ASN A 305 -19.74 48.19 -9.56
C ASN A 305 -19.30 47.16 -10.61
N MET A 306 -20.09 46.09 -10.81
CA MET A 306 -19.85 45.08 -11.86
C MET A 306 -20.72 45.34 -13.10
N PHE A 307 -21.41 46.48 -13.18
CA PHE A 307 -22.21 46.93 -14.33
C PHE A 307 -21.52 48.10 -15.00
N TYR A 308 -20.77 47.82 -16.04
CA TYR A 308 -20.00 48.81 -16.82
C TYR A 308 -19.95 48.39 -18.29
N PRO A 309 -19.77 49.36 -19.25
CA PRO A 309 -19.65 49.06 -20.67
C PRO A 309 -18.26 48.51 -21.02
N ILE A 310 -18.22 47.53 -21.90
CA ILE A 310 -17.03 47.11 -22.60
C ILE A 310 -17.15 47.62 -24.03
N PHE A 311 -16.28 48.55 -24.44
CA PHE A 311 -16.26 49.13 -25.78
C PHE A 311 -15.44 48.22 -26.69
N VAL A 312 -16.11 47.61 -27.65
CA VAL A 312 -15.55 46.69 -28.63
C VAL A 312 -15.55 47.37 -30.00
N THR A 313 -14.50 47.22 -30.80
CA THR A 313 -14.48 47.73 -32.17
C THR A 313 -15.63 47.17 -33.01
N ARG A 314 -16.13 47.90 -34.01
CA ARG A 314 -17.28 47.49 -34.81
C ARG A 314 -17.10 46.19 -35.58
N ASP A 315 -15.86 45.82 -35.88
CA ASP A 315 -15.50 44.53 -36.48
C ASP A 315 -15.55 43.36 -35.49
N GLY A 316 -15.77 43.66 -34.22
CA GLY A 316 -15.85 42.64 -33.15
C GLY A 316 -14.54 42.03 -32.72
N LYS A 317 -13.41 42.55 -33.20
CA LYS A 317 -12.12 41.88 -32.99
C LYS A 317 -11.34 42.36 -31.78
N ARG A 318 -11.58 43.57 -31.25
CA ARG A 318 -10.78 44.16 -30.17
C ARG A 318 -11.61 44.85 -29.11
N ILE A 319 -11.23 44.72 -27.86
CA ILE A 319 -11.67 45.59 -26.77
C ILE A 319 -10.85 46.88 -26.85
N ALA A 320 -11.54 47.95 -27.25
CA ALA A 320 -10.91 49.28 -27.41
C ALA A 320 -10.78 49.98 -26.05
N LYS A 321 -11.77 49.83 -25.14
CA LYS A 321 -11.78 50.45 -23.82
C LYS A 321 -12.74 49.71 -22.90
N ILE A 322 -12.42 49.63 -21.60
CA ILE A 322 -13.32 49.24 -20.55
C ILE A 322 -13.80 50.52 -19.84
N GLY A 323 -15.09 50.75 -19.86
CA GLY A 323 -15.70 51.95 -19.25
C GLY A 323 -15.80 51.87 -17.74
N ASP A 324 -16.21 52.96 -17.12
CA ASP A 324 -16.46 52.99 -15.67
C ASP A 324 -17.84 52.43 -15.32
N PRO A 325 -18.01 51.82 -14.14
CA PRO A 325 -19.32 51.45 -13.65
C PRO A 325 -20.24 52.65 -13.56
N ILE A 326 -21.48 52.47 -14.00
CA ILE A 326 -22.52 53.55 -13.87
C ILE A 326 -23.37 53.34 -12.62
N PRO A 327 -23.70 54.43 -11.91
CA PRO A 327 -24.52 54.37 -10.69
C PRO A 327 -25.86 53.64 -10.90
N LEU A 328 -26.33 52.97 -9.86
CA LEU A 328 -27.63 52.30 -9.90
C LEU A 328 -28.72 53.35 -10.21
N GLY A 329 -29.61 53.04 -11.20
CA GLY A 329 -30.65 53.96 -11.69
C GLY A 329 -30.25 54.85 -12.85
N GLN A 330 -28.93 54.93 -13.17
CA GLN A 330 -28.50 55.62 -14.40
C GLN A 330 -28.79 54.74 -15.62
N ASP A 331 -29.40 55.33 -16.65
CA ASP A 331 -29.62 54.63 -17.92
C ASP A 331 -28.30 54.46 -18.70
N ARG A 332 -28.06 53.27 -19.16
CA ARG A 332 -26.91 52.91 -20.01
C ARG A 332 -26.85 53.71 -21.31
N ALA A 333 -28.01 54.15 -21.83
CA ALA A 333 -28.09 54.97 -23.03
C ALA A 333 -27.40 56.34 -22.89
N THR A 334 -27.19 56.82 -21.65
CA THR A 334 -26.48 58.07 -21.35
C THR A 334 -24.97 57.99 -21.51
N VAL A 335 -24.42 56.78 -21.67
CA VAL A 335 -22.98 56.59 -21.79
C VAL A 335 -22.50 56.86 -23.21
N SER A 336 -21.58 57.80 -23.36
CA SER A 336 -20.97 58.15 -24.65
C SER A 336 -20.12 56.96 -25.16
N VAL A 337 -20.42 56.50 -26.35
CA VAL A 337 -19.69 55.41 -27.03
C VAL A 337 -18.56 56.02 -27.89
N PRO A 338 -17.30 55.59 -27.73
CA PRO A 338 -16.20 56.04 -28.55
C PRO A 338 -16.46 55.82 -30.06
N SER A 339 -15.97 56.73 -30.94
CA SER A 339 -16.10 56.58 -32.36
C SER A 339 -15.51 55.22 -32.84
N GLY A 340 -16.24 54.54 -33.71
CA GLY A 340 -15.81 53.20 -34.21
C GLY A 340 -16.04 52.01 -33.27
N CYS A 341 -16.66 52.23 -32.11
CA CYS A 341 -16.93 51.18 -31.12
C CYS A 341 -18.44 50.89 -30.96
N VAL A 342 -18.73 49.76 -30.34
CA VAL A 342 -20.03 49.35 -29.83
C VAL A 342 -19.89 49.10 -28.34
N ALA A 343 -20.84 49.54 -27.53
CA ALA A 343 -20.88 49.27 -26.09
C ALA A 343 -21.56 47.92 -25.80
N VAL A 344 -20.83 47.00 -25.24
CA VAL A 344 -21.35 45.68 -24.77
C VAL A 344 -21.64 45.77 -23.29
N TRP A 345 -22.84 45.40 -22.90
CA TRP A 345 -23.34 45.40 -21.53
C TRP A 345 -23.75 44.01 -21.07
N PRO A 346 -23.72 43.70 -19.76
CA PRO A 346 -24.17 42.43 -19.25
C PRO A 346 -25.71 42.37 -19.17
N ILE A 347 -26.34 42.18 -20.30
CA ILE A 347 -27.81 42.10 -20.40
C ILE A 347 -28.21 40.64 -20.55
N HIS A 348 -29.15 40.19 -19.78
CA HIS A 348 -29.74 38.86 -19.89
C HIS A 348 -30.63 38.72 -21.12
N THR A 349 -30.90 37.50 -21.54
CA THR A 349 -31.73 37.20 -22.70
C THR A 349 -33.19 37.70 -22.56
N ASN A 350 -33.65 37.89 -21.32
CA ASN A 350 -34.97 38.50 -21.00
C ASN A 350 -34.94 40.03 -20.98
N GLY A 351 -33.82 40.67 -21.30
CA GLY A 351 -33.63 42.13 -21.32
C GLY A 351 -33.27 42.76 -19.98
N GLU A 352 -33.23 41.99 -18.89
CA GLU A 352 -32.82 42.50 -17.56
C GLU A 352 -31.33 42.81 -17.49
N GLU A 353 -31.00 43.85 -16.68
CA GLU A 353 -29.62 44.24 -16.41
C GLU A 353 -28.98 43.30 -15.41
N GLY A 354 -28.01 42.52 -15.89
CA GLY A 354 -27.19 41.61 -15.12
C GLY A 354 -25.92 42.25 -14.59
N ARG A 355 -24.85 41.46 -14.43
CA ARG A 355 -23.53 41.94 -14.02
C ARG A 355 -22.42 41.11 -14.63
N TRP A 356 -21.26 41.71 -14.75
CA TRP A 356 -20.04 40.99 -15.10
C TRP A 356 -19.49 40.15 -13.91
N MET A 357 -18.72 39.13 -14.20
CA MET A 357 -18.02 38.29 -13.21
C MET A 357 -16.73 38.92 -12.72
N GLN A 358 -16.15 39.85 -13.47
CA GLN A 358 -14.91 40.54 -13.15
C GLN A 358 -15.16 42.04 -12.97
N GLY A 359 -14.47 42.68 -12.04
CA GLY A 359 -14.40 44.11 -11.94
C GLY A 359 -13.57 44.73 -13.08
N LYS A 360 -13.75 46.01 -13.34
CA LYS A 360 -13.04 46.76 -14.41
C LYS A 360 -11.55 46.50 -14.43
N ASP A 361 -10.85 46.68 -13.30
CA ASP A 361 -9.40 46.54 -13.20
C ASP A 361 -8.93 45.10 -13.34
N GLY A 362 -9.73 44.15 -12.82
CA GLY A 362 -9.47 42.70 -13.00
C GLY A 362 -9.58 42.30 -14.47
N LEU A 363 -10.66 42.76 -15.14
CA LEU A 363 -10.86 42.49 -16.56
C LEU A 363 -9.73 43.14 -17.42
N ALA A 364 -9.32 44.36 -17.09
CA ALA A 364 -8.24 45.04 -17.82
C ALA A 364 -6.93 44.23 -17.78
N LYS A 365 -6.57 43.67 -16.63
CA LYS A 365 -5.41 42.79 -16.46
C LYS A 365 -5.52 41.52 -17.30
N LEU A 366 -6.73 40.92 -17.35
CA LEU A 366 -6.97 39.72 -18.17
C LEU A 366 -6.86 40.02 -19.67
N VAL A 367 -7.40 41.16 -20.11
CA VAL A 367 -7.26 41.63 -21.52
C VAL A 367 -5.80 41.84 -21.89
N GLN A 368 -5.02 42.49 -21.02
CA GLN A 368 -3.60 42.72 -21.24
C GLN A 368 -2.80 41.42 -21.40
N LYS A 369 -3.19 40.35 -20.67
CA LYS A 369 -2.55 39.03 -20.74
C LYS A 369 -3.08 38.14 -21.88
N GLY A 370 -4.11 38.60 -22.63
CA GLY A 370 -4.77 37.80 -23.66
C GLY A 370 -5.72 36.76 -23.14
N TYR A 371 -6.17 36.88 -21.91
CA TYR A 371 -7.03 35.89 -21.23
C TYR A 371 -8.52 36.21 -21.35
N VAL A 372 -8.91 37.01 -22.37
CA VAL A 372 -10.28 37.35 -22.69
C VAL A 372 -10.54 37.03 -24.15
N ARG A 373 -11.66 36.37 -24.42
CA ARG A 373 -12.09 35.95 -25.77
C ARG A 373 -13.38 36.62 -26.13
N LEU A 374 -13.44 37.22 -27.32
CA LEU A 374 -14.62 37.85 -27.89
C LEU A 374 -15.40 36.84 -28.76
N GLY A 375 -16.72 36.76 -28.57
CA GLY A 375 -17.60 36.00 -29.44
C GLY A 375 -18.11 36.83 -30.60
N ARG A 376 -19.15 36.35 -31.30
CA ARG A 376 -19.80 37.10 -32.38
C ARG A 376 -20.82 38.08 -31.81
N PHE A 377 -21.06 39.21 -32.52
CA PHE A 377 -22.17 40.08 -32.24
C PHE A 377 -23.51 39.36 -32.57
N THR A 378 -24.45 39.54 -31.68
CA THR A 378 -25.84 39.06 -31.82
C THR A 378 -26.78 40.23 -31.55
N ASP A 379 -28.08 40.06 -31.83
CA ASP A 379 -29.11 41.07 -31.56
C ASP A 379 -29.23 41.45 -30.08
N THR A 380 -28.78 40.59 -29.19
CA THR A 380 -28.78 40.78 -27.73
C THR A 380 -27.44 41.24 -27.15
N GLY A 381 -26.40 41.43 -27.98
CA GLY A 381 -25.07 41.87 -27.57
C GLY A 381 -23.97 40.94 -28.06
N MET A 382 -22.90 40.82 -27.31
CA MET A 382 -21.71 39.98 -27.62
C MET A 382 -21.38 39.10 -26.43
N ALA A 383 -21.16 37.79 -26.66
CA ALA A 383 -20.64 36.90 -25.67
C ALA A 383 -19.15 37.20 -25.43
N ILE A 384 -18.76 37.46 -24.20
CA ILE A 384 -17.36 37.64 -23.78
C ILE A 384 -17.04 36.53 -22.79
N SER A 385 -15.96 35.85 -23.05
CA SER A 385 -15.44 34.76 -22.19
C SER A 385 -14.08 35.11 -21.64
N TYR A 386 -13.71 34.55 -20.52
CA TYR A 386 -12.41 34.77 -19.89
C TYR A 386 -11.88 33.48 -19.26
N LEU A 387 -10.56 33.42 -19.07
CA LEU A 387 -9.93 32.35 -18.30
C LEU A 387 -10.06 32.62 -16.80
N ASN A 388 -10.61 31.68 -16.08
CA ASN A 388 -10.68 31.76 -14.63
C ASN A 388 -9.29 31.45 -14.00
N ARG A 389 -9.19 31.68 -12.69
CA ARG A 389 -7.91 31.52 -11.97
C ARG A 389 -7.30 30.13 -12.14
N ALA A 390 -8.11 29.06 -12.16
CA ALA A 390 -7.63 27.69 -12.31
C ALA A 390 -7.02 27.45 -13.70
N GLN A 391 -7.65 27.97 -14.77
CA GLN A 391 -7.13 27.88 -16.13
C GLN A 391 -5.84 28.70 -16.32
N ILE A 392 -5.79 29.89 -15.70
CA ILE A 392 -4.59 30.74 -15.70
C ILE A 392 -3.42 30.05 -15.00
N GLN A 393 -3.65 29.41 -13.87
CA GLN A 393 -2.63 28.64 -13.17
C GLN A 393 -2.04 27.52 -14.03
N LYS A 394 -2.86 26.84 -14.83
CA LYS A 394 -2.41 25.80 -15.76
C LYS A 394 -1.52 26.34 -16.88
N ILE A 395 -1.78 27.57 -17.34
CA ILE A 395 -0.88 28.24 -18.29
C ILE A 395 0.41 28.66 -17.59
N GLU A 396 0.32 29.25 -16.40
CA GLU A 396 1.47 29.76 -15.67
C GLU A 396 2.36 28.62 -15.14
N SER A 397 1.80 27.42 -14.87
CA SER A 397 2.56 26.21 -14.51
C SER A 397 3.17 25.47 -15.70
N GLY A 398 2.78 25.83 -16.93
CA GLY A 398 3.24 25.14 -18.14
C GLY A 398 2.44 23.87 -18.50
N GLU A 399 1.35 23.57 -17.79
CA GLU A 399 0.42 22.48 -18.16
C GLU A 399 -0.23 22.76 -19.53
N TYR A 400 -0.57 24.03 -19.81
CA TYR A 400 -1.02 24.49 -21.11
C TYR A 400 0.08 25.32 -21.79
N ILE A 401 0.42 24.95 -23.00
CA ILE A 401 1.44 25.67 -23.78
C ILE A 401 0.77 26.76 -24.59
N VAL A 402 1.20 28.02 -24.40
CA VAL A 402 0.77 29.13 -25.24
C VAL A 402 1.56 29.10 -26.53
N SER A 403 0.91 28.77 -27.64
CA SER A 403 1.52 28.72 -28.97
C SER A 403 1.54 30.08 -29.72
N GLY A 404 0.80 31.07 -29.20
CA GLY A 404 0.74 32.43 -29.81
C GLY A 404 -0.48 33.20 -29.34
N TYR A 405 -0.82 34.25 -30.12
CA TYR A 405 -2.01 35.09 -29.93
C TYR A 405 -2.77 35.21 -31.24
N ASP A 406 -4.09 35.22 -31.16
CA ASP A 406 -4.95 35.48 -32.32
C ASP A 406 -4.97 36.98 -32.70
N GLU A 407 -5.70 37.33 -33.76
CA GLU A 407 -5.85 38.74 -34.24
C GLU A 407 -6.51 39.66 -33.19
N SER A 408 -7.23 39.09 -32.20
CA SER A 408 -7.88 39.84 -31.13
C SER A 408 -6.96 40.05 -29.92
N GLY A 409 -5.76 39.44 -29.93
CA GLY A 409 -4.83 39.39 -28.81
C GLY A 409 -5.17 38.35 -27.76
N THR A 410 -6.03 37.39 -28.10
CA THR A 410 -6.36 36.27 -27.23
C THR A 410 -5.31 35.16 -27.35
N VAL A 411 -4.91 34.56 -26.24
CA VAL A 411 -3.95 33.43 -26.25
C VAL A 411 -4.48 32.27 -27.06
N ILE A 412 -3.64 31.71 -27.91
CA ILE A 412 -3.83 30.46 -28.59
C ILE A 412 -3.10 29.42 -27.74
N VAL A 413 -3.85 28.49 -27.18
CA VAL A 413 -3.31 27.44 -26.31
C VAL A 413 -3.28 26.14 -27.09
N ASP A 414 -2.11 25.50 -27.12
CA ASP A 414 -1.97 24.13 -27.58
C ASP A 414 -2.29 23.20 -26.40
N ASP A 415 -3.44 22.57 -26.49
CA ASP A 415 -3.92 21.59 -25.52
C ASP A 415 -3.82 20.14 -26.04
N SER A 416 -3.17 19.94 -27.20
CA SER A 416 -3.03 18.61 -27.81
C SER A 416 -2.19 17.64 -26.98
N THR A 417 -1.30 18.17 -26.12
CA THR A 417 -0.48 17.39 -25.18
C THR A 417 -1.07 17.32 -23.78
N TYR A 418 -2.19 18.01 -23.53
CA TYR A 418 -2.82 18.03 -22.22
C TYR A 418 -3.64 16.77 -21.99
N SER A 419 -3.22 15.97 -21.02
CA SER A 419 -4.05 14.91 -20.45
C SER A 419 -4.62 15.38 -19.12
N ALA A 420 -5.95 15.42 -19.03
CA ALA A 420 -6.60 15.82 -17.79
C ALA A 420 -6.26 14.82 -16.68
N THR A 421 -5.74 15.33 -15.57
CA THR A 421 -5.48 14.51 -14.39
C THR A 421 -6.61 14.68 -13.39
N TYR A 422 -7.12 13.57 -12.86
CA TYR A 422 -8.20 13.59 -11.88
C TYR A 422 -8.11 12.41 -10.91
N ILE A 423 -8.92 12.47 -9.85
CA ILE A 423 -9.13 11.36 -8.92
C ILE A 423 -10.52 10.80 -9.28
N PRO A 424 -10.64 9.51 -9.56
CA PRO A 424 -11.93 8.88 -9.90
C PRO A 424 -12.87 8.85 -8.68
N ASP A 425 -14.10 8.46 -8.92
CA ASP A 425 -15.07 8.18 -7.85
C ASP A 425 -14.75 6.84 -7.14
N ASN A 426 -15.58 6.43 -6.21
CA ASN A 426 -15.40 5.22 -5.42
C ASN A 426 -16.13 3.98 -5.98
N LEU A 427 -16.61 4.06 -7.21
CA LEU A 427 -17.18 2.92 -7.94
C LEU A 427 -16.32 2.64 -9.19
N TRP A 428 -15.51 1.61 -9.11
CA TRP A 428 -14.60 1.25 -10.19
C TRP A 428 -15.23 0.19 -11.11
N ASN A 429 -15.45 0.57 -12.36
CA ASN A 429 -15.95 -0.32 -13.40
C ASN A 429 -14.94 -0.43 -14.55
N ILE A 430 -13.73 -0.84 -14.23
CA ILE A 430 -12.58 -0.85 -15.13
C ILE A 430 -12.44 -2.24 -15.76
N LYS A 431 -12.34 -2.32 -17.08
CA LYS A 431 -12.28 -3.61 -17.79
C LYS A 431 -11.05 -4.43 -17.43
N THR A 432 -9.94 -3.77 -17.17
CA THR A 432 -8.68 -4.40 -16.80
C THR A 432 -8.70 -5.01 -15.40
N HIS A 433 -9.65 -4.62 -14.53
CA HIS A 433 -9.81 -5.17 -13.18
C HIS A 433 -10.44 -6.57 -13.14
N ASP A 434 -10.86 -7.12 -14.29
CA ASP A 434 -11.42 -8.48 -14.36
C ASP A 434 -10.42 -9.53 -13.84
N ALA A 435 -10.77 -10.16 -12.70
CA ALA A 435 -9.92 -11.11 -12.00
C ALA A 435 -9.76 -12.45 -12.76
N ALA A 436 -10.76 -12.84 -13.56
CA ALA A 436 -10.64 -14.05 -14.37
C ALA A 436 -9.61 -13.86 -15.49
N ARG A 437 -9.68 -12.73 -16.20
CA ARG A 437 -8.81 -12.44 -17.34
C ARG A 437 -7.39 -12.05 -16.88
N ASN A 438 -7.28 -11.08 -15.99
CA ASN A 438 -6.00 -10.44 -15.61
C ASN A 438 -5.45 -10.95 -14.27
N GLY A 439 -6.15 -11.86 -13.62
CA GLY A 439 -5.67 -12.64 -12.48
C GLY A 439 -5.42 -14.09 -12.88
N THR A 440 -6.49 -14.89 -12.97
CA THR A 440 -6.40 -16.35 -13.20
C THR A 440 -5.74 -16.72 -14.52
N ASN A 441 -6.16 -16.12 -15.65
CA ASN A 441 -5.60 -16.46 -16.95
C ASN A 441 -4.15 -15.97 -17.08
N LEU A 442 -3.85 -14.79 -16.55
CA LEU A 442 -2.47 -14.28 -16.52
C LEU A 442 -1.56 -15.22 -15.72
N LEU A 443 -1.94 -15.58 -14.49
CA LEU A 443 -1.16 -16.50 -13.65
C LEU A 443 -0.99 -17.87 -14.34
N SER A 444 -2.06 -18.40 -14.95
CA SER A 444 -1.99 -19.66 -15.69
C SER A 444 -1.10 -19.59 -16.94
N SER A 445 -0.95 -18.40 -17.55
CA SER A 445 -0.02 -18.21 -18.66
C SER A 445 1.44 -18.28 -18.24
N LEU A 446 1.74 -17.85 -17.01
CA LEU A 446 3.07 -17.92 -16.40
C LEU A 446 3.40 -19.34 -15.91
N LEU A 447 2.47 -19.95 -15.16
CA LEU A 447 2.71 -21.22 -14.46
C LEU A 447 2.27 -22.46 -15.24
N LYS A 448 1.60 -22.29 -16.41
CA LYS A 448 1.03 -23.34 -17.28
C LYS A 448 -0.03 -24.23 -16.62
N GLU A 449 -0.32 -24.03 -15.37
CA GLU A 449 -1.29 -24.78 -14.59
C GLU A 449 -2.09 -23.83 -13.69
N LYS A 450 -3.28 -24.24 -13.29
CA LYS A 450 -4.06 -23.51 -12.29
C LYS A 450 -3.60 -23.92 -10.88
N ARG A 451 -2.54 -23.27 -10.40
CA ARG A 451 -1.93 -23.58 -9.09
C ARG A 451 -2.51 -22.76 -7.93
N PHE A 452 -3.34 -21.75 -8.21
CA PHE A 452 -3.93 -20.87 -7.22
C PHE A 452 -5.36 -20.50 -7.60
N SER A 453 -6.29 -20.47 -6.61
CA SER A 453 -7.72 -20.42 -6.91
C SER A 453 -8.22 -19.02 -7.28
N PHE A 454 -7.76 -17.98 -6.60
CA PHE A 454 -8.31 -16.62 -6.71
C PHE A 454 -7.23 -15.55 -6.74
N PRO A 455 -6.35 -15.53 -7.76
CA PRO A 455 -5.37 -14.45 -7.88
C PRO A 455 -6.07 -13.13 -8.21
N LYS A 456 -5.63 -12.05 -7.58
CA LYS A 456 -6.10 -10.70 -7.92
C LYS A 456 -5.73 -10.32 -9.35
N SER A 457 -6.53 -9.44 -9.97
CA SER A 457 -6.15 -8.80 -11.21
C SER A 457 -4.87 -8.00 -11.01
N LEU A 458 -3.91 -8.15 -11.91
CA LEU A 458 -2.68 -7.36 -11.93
C LEU A 458 -3.01 -5.86 -11.94
N TYR A 459 -3.94 -5.44 -12.79
CA TYR A 459 -4.26 -4.02 -12.99
C TYR A 459 -5.08 -3.43 -11.85
N SER A 460 -5.98 -4.18 -11.20
CA SER A 460 -6.67 -3.70 -10.01
C SER A 460 -5.67 -3.42 -8.87
N THR A 461 -4.69 -4.33 -8.67
CA THR A 461 -3.62 -4.12 -7.69
C THR A 461 -2.69 -2.96 -8.07
N HIS A 462 -2.29 -2.90 -9.35
CA HIS A 462 -1.45 -1.84 -9.92
C HIS A 462 -2.09 -0.46 -9.72
N ASP A 463 -3.32 -0.27 -10.18
CA ASP A 463 -4.00 1.02 -10.15
C ASP A 463 -4.28 1.47 -8.72
N THR A 464 -4.69 0.54 -7.84
CA THR A 464 -4.92 0.84 -6.43
C THR A 464 -3.66 1.35 -5.75
N ILE A 465 -2.50 0.74 -5.97
CA ILE A 465 -1.22 1.17 -5.42
C ILE A 465 -0.76 2.47 -6.09
N ARG A 466 -0.89 2.58 -7.42
CA ARG A 466 -0.47 3.73 -8.22
C ARG A 466 -1.04 5.05 -7.70
N PHE A 467 -2.30 5.10 -7.28
CA PHE A 467 -2.89 6.31 -6.73
C PHE A 467 -2.13 6.89 -5.52
N PHE A 468 -1.38 6.07 -4.79
CA PHE A 468 -0.70 6.51 -3.57
C PHE A 468 0.82 6.60 -3.69
N VAL A 469 1.39 5.97 -4.73
CA VAL A 469 2.84 5.95 -4.90
C VAL A 469 3.32 6.58 -6.21
N ALA A 470 2.43 7.08 -7.09
CA ALA A 470 2.82 7.74 -8.33
C ALA A 470 3.81 8.90 -8.10
N ASN A 471 3.59 9.70 -7.06
CA ASN A 471 4.46 10.81 -6.67
C ASN A 471 5.57 10.39 -5.68
N LYS A 472 5.76 9.09 -5.43
CA LYS A 472 6.76 8.51 -4.52
C LYS A 472 7.60 7.47 -5.26
N PRO A 473 8.55 7.90 -6.11
CA PRO A 473 9.31 6.98 -6.96
C PRO A 473 10.18 5.98 -6.17
N ASN A 474 10.47 6.25 -4.90
CA ASN A 474 11.26 5.40 -4.01
C ASN A 474 10.43 4.77 -2.89
N ALA A 475 9.11 4.67 -3.04
CA ALA A 475 8.22 4.14 -2.00
C ALA A 475 8.59 2.72 -1.58
N LEU A 476 8.45 2.44 -0.27
CA LEU A 476 8.50 1.10 0.27
C LEU A 476 7.08 0.54 0.39
N ILE A 477 6.82 -0.53 -0.35
CA ILE A 477 5.52 -1.21 -0.40
C ILE A 477 5.64 -2.55 0.32
N LEU A 478 4.67 -2.86 1.18
CA LEU A 478 4.62 -4.12 1.92
C LEU A 478 3.29 -4.84 1.63
N ASP A 479 3.39 -6.14 1.33
CA ASP A 479 2.26 -7.05 1.26
C ASP A 479 2.54 -8.27 2.14
N PHE A 480 1.83 -8.38 3.26
CA PHE A 480 1.99 -9.52 4.17
C PHE A 480 0.89 -10.60 4.04
N PHE A 481 0.14 -10.55 2.93
CA PHE A 481 -0.76 -11.59 2.46
C PHE A 481 -0.53 -11.84 0.96
N ALA A 482 0.73 -11.95 0.55
CA ALA A 482 1.12 -11.87 -0.86
C ALA A 482 0.51 -12.99 -1.75
N GLY A 483 0.14 -14.12 -1.20
CA GLY A 483 -0.55 -15.20 -1.90
C GLY A 483 0.14 -15.56 -3.23
N SER A 484 -0.48 -15.21 -4.37
CA SER A 484 0.10 -15.49 -5.68
C SER A 484 1.20 -14.51 -6.14
N GLY A 485 1.57 -13.49 -5.36
CA GLY A 485 2.62 -12.53 -5.72
C GLY A 485 2.20 -11.42 -6.69
N THR A 486 0.92 -11.06 -6.72
CA THR A 486 0.41 -10.03 -7.63
C THR A 486 1.01 -8.66 -7.34
N THR A 487 1.23 -8.33 -6.08
CA THR A 487 1.72 -7.02 -5.64
C THR A 487 3.11 -6.71 -6.19
N MET A 488 4.06 -7.64 -6.13
CA MET A 488 5.40 -7.41 -6.69
C MET A 488 5.37 -7.27 -8.22
N HIS A 489 4.54 -8.06 -8.90
CA HIS A 489 4.33 -7.92 -10.34
C HIS A 489 3.78 -6.51 -10.69
N ALA A 490 2.83 -6.01 -9.91
CA ALA A 490 2.28 -4.66 -10.07
C ALA A 490 3.31 -3.55 -9.80
N VAL A 491 4.15 -3.71 -8.77
CA VAL A 491 5.22 -2.75 -8.45
C VAL A 491 6.29 -2.73 -9.53
N ASN A 492 6.67 -3.89 -10.07
CA ASN A 492 7.60 -3.96 -11.21
C ASN A 492 7.04 -3.26 -12.45
N LEU A 493 5.75 -3.43 -12.73
CA LEU A 493 5.06 -2.74 -13.82
C LEU A 493 5.09 -1.22 -13.60
N LEU A 494 4.74 -0.73 -12.41
CA LEU A 494 4.80 0.70 -12.07
C LEU A 494 6.21 1.29 -12.24
N ASN A 495 7.24 0.58 -11.78
CA ASN A 495 8.63 1.01 -11.93
C ASN A 495 9.05 1.06 -13.40
N ALA A 496 8.58 0.13 -14.22
CA ALA A 496 8.87 0.09 -15.64
C ALA A 496 8.16 1.20 -16.43
N GLU A 497 6.95 1.60 -16.01
CA GLU A 497 6.16 2.66 -16.63
C GLU A 497 6.74 4.07 -16.41
N ASP A 498 7.22 4.36 -15.20
CA ASP A 498 7.65 5.72 -14.84
C ASP A 498 9.12 5.84 -14.44
N GLY A 499 9.90 4.76 -14.56
CA GLY A 499 11.31 4.73 -14.15
C GLY A 499 11.53 4.81 -12.64
N GLY A 500 10.52 4.48 -11.85
CA GLY A 500 10.59 4.47 -10.39
C GLY A 500 11.51 3.39 -9.84
N HIS A 501 11.91 3.59 -8.59
CA HIS A 501 12.73 2.66 -7.79
C HIS A 501 11.98 2.20 -6.53
N ARG A 502 10.67 1.98 -6.65
CA ARG A 502 9.82 1.47 -5.56
C ARG A 502 10.23 0.07 -5.20
N ARG A 503 10.39 -0.19 -3.92
CA ARG A 503 10.74 -1.49 -3.39
C ARG A 503 9.52 -2.18 -2.83
N CYS A 504 9.40 -3.49 -3.11
CA CYS A 504 8.34 -4.33 -2.60
C CYS A 504 8.90 -5.40 -1.65
N ILE A 505 8.27 -5.53 -0.49
CA ILE A 505 8.47 -6.66 0.43
C ILE A 505 7.18 -7.46 0.44
N MET A 506 7.26 -8.73 0.09
CA MET A 506 6.15 -9.67 0.16
C MET A 506 6.39 -10.69 1.26
N VAL A 507 5.32 -11.02 1.99
CA VAL A 507 5.32 -12.13 2.95
C VAL A 507 4.19 -13.08 2.58
N THR A 508 4.49 -14.36 2.50
CA THR A 508 3.51 -15.44 2.33
C THR A 508 3.90 -16.66 3.13
N ASN A 509 2.92 -17.41 3.61
CA ASN A 509 3.18 -18.74 4.15
C ASN A 509 3.48 -19.74 3.02
N ASN A 510 3.87 -20.95 3.38
CA ASN A 510 4.12 -22.03 2.42
C ASN A 510 3.13 -23.19 2.58
N GLU A 511 1.84 -22.87 2.68
CA GLU A 511 0.80 -23.86 2.89
C GLU A 511 0.53 -24.65 1.60
N VAL A 512 0.35 -25.96 1.76
CA VAL A 512 0.04 -26.91 0.67
C VAL A 512 -1.47 -27.10 0.58
N SER A 513 -2.02 -27.22 -0.63
CA SER A 513 -3.44 -27.45 -0.81
C SER A 513 -3.90 -28.80 -0.22
N ALA A 514 -5.19 -28.91 0.13
CA ALA A 514 -5.73 -30.12 0.76
C ALA A 514 -5.54 -31.38 -0.11
N ASP A 515 -5.67 -31.24 -1.44
CA ASP A 515 -5.50 -32.36 -2.39
C ASP A 515 -4.04 -32.78 -2.51
N GLU A 516 -3.12 -31.81 -2.60
CA GLU A 516 -1.69 -32.06 -2.62
C GLU A 516 -1.19 -32.64 -1.30
N ALA A 517 -1.67 -32.10 -0.17
CA ALA A 517 -1.36 -32.59 1.16
C ALA A 517 -1.78 -34.06 1.34
N LYS A 518 -2.94 -34.45 0.82
CA LYS A 518 -3.39 -35.84 0.81
C LYS A 518 -2.47 -36.72 -0.03
N MET A 519 -2.14 -36.28 -1.25
CA MET A 519 -1.23 -37.02 -2.12
C MET A 519 0.16 -37.20 -1.51
N LEU A 520 0.68 -36.17 -0.83
CA LEU A 520 1.99 -36.23 -0.14
C LEU A 520 1.94 -37.19 1.05
N LYS A 521 0.89 -37.16 1.86
CA LYS A 521 0.69 -38.08 2.98
C LYS A 521 0.60 -39.53 2.52
N ASP A 522 -0.12 -39.79 1.42
CA ASP A 522 -0.20 -41.15 0.82
C ASP A 522 1.20 -41.64 0.36
N LYS A 523 2.14 -40.75 0.06
CA LYS A 523 3.54 -41.06 -0.25
C LYS A 523 4.46 -41.08 0.99
N GLY A 524 3.95 -40.82 2.19
CA GLY A 524 4.68 -40.84 3.44
C GLY A 524 5.38 -39.52 3.81
N TYR A 525 5.12 -38.40 3.08
CA TYR A 525 5.67 -37.10 3.40
C TYR A 525 4.82 -36.33 4.40
N GLN A 526 5.47 -35.50 5.24
CA GLN A 526 4.83 -34.69 6.27
C GLN A 526 5.23 -33.21 6.12
N PRO A 527 4.47 -32.27 6.73
CA PRO A 527 4.84 -30.86 6.80
C PRO A 527 6.25 -30.69 7.38
N GLY A 528 7.08 -29.88 6.70
CA GLY A 528 8.48 -29.69 7.00
C GLY A 528 9.45 -30.57 6.19
N ASP A 529 8.96 -31.60 5.50
CA ASP A 529 9.78 -32.39 4.58
C ASP A 529 10.03 -31.60 3.27
N ALA A 530 11.21 -31.76 2.67
CA ALA A 530 11.57 -31.01 1.45
C ALA A 530 10.58 -31.22 0.29
N GLU A 531 10.04 -32.44 0.13
CA GLU A 531 9.05 -32.75 -0.92
C GLU A 531 7.67 -32.11 -0.61
N TRP A 532 7.35 -31.92 0.67
CA TRP A 532 6.15 -31.21 1.09
C TRP A 532 6.27 -29.72 0.78
N GLU A 533 7.38 -29.12 1.22
CA GLU A 533 7.61 -27.68 1.10
C GLU A 533 7.66 -27.20 -0.36
N LYS A 534 8.11 -28.03 -1.30
CA LYS A 534 8.13 -27.72 -2.74
C LYS A 534 6.74 -27.44 -3.34
N LEU A 535 5.66 -27.96 -2.75
CA LEU A 535 4.28 -27.77 -3.25
C LEU A 535 3.53 -26.67 -2.48
N GLY A 536 4.18 -26.01 -1.53
CA GLY A 536 3.59 -24.90 -0.82
C GLY A 536 3.49 -23.63 -1.68
N ILE A 537 2.63 -22.70 -1.28
CA ILE A 537 2.31 -21.48 -2.02
C ILE A 537 3.57 -20.69 -2.37
N ALA A 538 4.49 -20.48 -1.40
CA ALA A 538 5.68 -19.68 -1.62
C ALA A 538 6.54 -20.24 -2.75
N HIS A 539 6.81 -21.56 -2.73
CA HIS A 539 7.69 -22.23 -3.70
C HIS A 539 6.99 -22.60 -5.02
N TYR A 540 5.69 -22.94 -4.96
CA TYR A 540 4.97 -23.49 -6.12
C TYR A 540 4.21 -22.42 -6.91
N VAL A 541 3.94 -21.26 -6.31
CA VAL A 541 3.13 -20.21 -6.93
C VAL A 541 3.85 -18.87 -6.93
N THR A 542 4.17 -18.33 -5.75
CA THR A 542 4.65 -16.95 -5.58
C THR A 542 6.02 -16.75 -6.21
N TRP A 543 6.97 -17.60 -5.88
CA TRP A 543 8.32 -17.52 -6.42
C TRP A 543 8.38 -17.76 -7.93
N PRO A 544 7.80 -18.84 -8.50
CA PRO A 544 7.78 -19.03 -9.95
C PRO A 544 7.11 -17.90 -10.71
N ARG A 545 5.99 -17.33 -10.20
CA ARG A 545 5.39 -16.14 -10.81
C ARG A 545 6.36 -14.97 -10.84
N THR A 546 7.05 -14.73 -9.72
CA THR A 546 8.02 -13.63 -9.59
C THR A 546 9.13 -13.78 -10.62
N VAL A 547 9.77 -14.95 -10.68
CA VAL A 547 10.84 -15.23 -11.65
C VAL A 547 10.35 -15.08 -13.08
N CYS A 548 9.23 -15.73 -13.42
CA CYS A 548 8.67 -15.70 -14.79
C CYS A 548 8.34 -14.27 -15.26
N SER A 549 7.78 -13.43 -14.38
CA SER A 549 7.45 -12.06 -14.75
C SER A 549 8.70 -11.18 -14.93
N ILE A 550 9.73 -11.41 -14.12
CA ILE A 550 10.98 -10.66 -14.20
C ILE A 550 11.81 -11.06 -15.41
N GLU A 551 11.89 -12.35 -15.73
CA GLU A 551 12.70 -12.86 -16.82
C GLU A 551 11.96 -12.93 -18.17
N GLY A 552 10.63 -12.65 -18.20
CA GLY A 552 9.83 -12.61 -19.42
C GLY A 552 9.51 -13.97 -20.05
N HIS A 553 9.58 -15.05 -19.28
CA HIS A 553 9.29 -16.39 -19.76
C HIS A 553 8.35 -17.16 -18.82
N ASP A 554 7.73 -18.24 -19.32
CA ASP A 554 6.93 -19.15 -18.50
C ASP A 554 7.82 -20.15 -17.73
N VAL A 555 7.21 -20.94 -16.83
CA VAL A 555 7.95 -21.96 -16.04
C VAL A 555 8.66 -23.02 -16.89
N ASN A 556 8.37 -23.11 -18.20
CA ASN A 556 9.05 -24.00 -19.13
C ASN A 556 10.13 -23.26 -19.95
N GLY A 557 10.46 -22.02 -19.62
CA GLY A 557 11.46 -21.19 -20.31
C GLY A 557 11.01 -20.65 -21.67
N LYS A 558 9.71 -20.68 -22.00
CA LYS A 558 9.20 -20.11 -23.27
C LYS A 558 8.86 -18.65 -23.05
N PRO A 559 9.23 -17.74 -24.01
CA PRO A 559 8.88 -16.32 -23.90
C PRO A 559 7.37 -16.13 -23.68
N LEU A 560 7.02 -15.19 -22.82
CA LEU A 560 5.65 -14.79 -22.57
C LEU A 560 5.05 -14.14 -23.82
N LYS A 561 3.73 -14.23 -23.96
CA LYS A 561 3.02 -13.66 -25.11
C LYS A 561 2.15 -12.49 -24.67
N GLY A 562 2.09 -11.47 -25.50
CA GLY A 562 1.24 -10.30 -25.32
C GLY A 562 1.99 -9.15 -24.65
N ASP A 563 1.24 -8.07 -24.46
CA ASP A 563 1.73 -6.81 -23.94
C ASP A 563 1.04 -6.48 -22.61
N TYR A 564 1.70 -5.70 -21.77
CA TYR A 564 1.05 -5.08 -20.63
C TYR A 564 0.08 -4.01 -21.13
N LEU A 565 -1.11 -3.98 -20.55
CA LEU A 565 -2.17 -3.03 -20.94
C LEU A 565 -1.87 -1.64 -20.36
N GLY A 566 -2.25 -0.59 -21.11
CA GLY A 566 -2.10 0.79 -20.64
C GLY A 566 -0.69 1.39 -20.78
N SER A 567 0.27 0.67 -21.33
CA SER A 567 1.63 1.18 -21.57
C SER A 567 1.78 1.78 -22.97
N GLU A 568 2.33 3.01 -23.06
CA GLU A 568 2.72 3.64 -24.31
C GLU A 568 4.17 4.17 -24.20
N PRO A 569 5.12 3.63 -24.98
CA PRO A 569 4.98 2.59 -25.99
C PRO A 569 4.62 1.21 -25.40
N PRO A 570 4.06 0.27 -26.22
CA PRO A 570 3.71 -1.06 -25.76
C PRO A 570 4.89 -1.78 -25.10
N MET A 571 4.65 -2.31 -23.90
CA MET A 571 5.63 -3.07 -23.14
C MET A 571 5.34 -4.56 -23.30
N HIS A 572 6.24 -5.30 -23.97
CA HIS A 572 6.04 -6.73 -24.21
C HIS A 572 6.32 -7.54 -22.94
N MET A 573 5.43 -8.48 -22.61
CA MET A 573 5.64 -9.35 -21.44
C MET A 573 6.92 -10.20 -21.57
N ALA A 574 7.35 -10.51 -22.80
CA ALA A 574 8.57 -11.26 -23.09
C ALA A 574 9.86 -10.50 -22.75
N ASP A 575 9.82 -9.17 -22.64
CA ASP A 575 11.00 -8.36 -22.30
C ASP A 575 11.35 -8.45 -20.80
N GLY A 576 10.40 -8.95 -19.99
CA GLY A 576 10.54 -9.02 -18.56
C GLY A 576 10.69 -7.65 -17.90
N PHE A 577 11.10 -7.65 -16.62
CA PHE A 577 11.33 -6.43 -15.85
C PHE A 577 12.81 -6.30 -15.47
N LYS A 578 13.33 -5.08 -15.46
CA LYS A 578 14.65 -4.75 -14.91
C LYS A 578 14.55 -4.66 -13.38
N ALA A 579 14.52 -5.82 -12.75
CA ALA A 579 14.30 -5.94 -11.31
C ALA A 579 15.13 -7.09 -10.71
N ASN A 580 15.45 -6.99 -9.42
CA ASN A 580 16.11 -8.01 -8.65
C ASN A 580 15.28 -8.39 -7.44
N VAL A 581 15.25 -9.67 -7.07
CA VAL A 581 14.51 -10.18 -5.91
C VAL A 581 15.33 -11.20 -5.16
N ALA A 582 15.34 -11.08 -3.83
CA ALA A 582 15.86 -12.10 -2.93
C ALA A 582 14.71 -12.81 -2.23
N PHE A 583 14.75 -14.13 -2.20
CA PHE A 583 13.79 -14.99 -1.55
C PHE A 583 14.38 -15.58 -0.29
N PHE A 584 13.71 -15.37 0.84
CA PHE A 584 14.14 -15.86 2.16
C PHE A 584 13.03 -16.70 2.80
N LYS A 585 13.45 -17.61 3.67
CA LYS A 585 12.59 -18.29 4.65
C LYS A 585 12.89 -17.72 6.03
N LEU A 586 11.85 -17.42 6.80
CA LEU A 586 11.99 -17.03 8.19
C LEU A 586 12.26 -18.27 9.05
N GLY A 587 13.42 -18.33 9.66
CA GLY A 587 13.80 -19.31 10.66
C GLY A 587 13.89 -18.70 12.06
N PHE A 588 14.18 -19.54 13.05
CA PHE A 588 14.32 -19.10 14.44
C PHE A 588 15.62 -19.66 15.03
N LEU A 589 16.42 -18.79 15.63
CA LEU A 589 17.68 -19.19 16.27
C LEU A 589 17.46 -19.67 17.69
N ASP A 590 18.26 -20.65 18.10
CA ASP A 590 18.32 -21.09 19.48
C ASP A 590 18.88 -19.95 20.36
N PRO A 591 18.18 -19.51 21.43
CA PRO A 591 18.62 -18.41 22.29
C PRO A 591 20.02 -18.56 22.85
N THR A 592 20.42 -19.82 23.18
CA THR A 592 21.74 -20.12 23.71
C THR A 592 22.82 -19.94 22.65
N ALA A 593 22.57 -20.35 21.40
CA ALA A 593 23.51 -20.17 20.31
C ALA A 593 23.72 -18.70 19.96
N VAL A 594 22.64 -17.89 20.04
CA VAL A 594 22.70 -16.42 19.86
C VAL A 594 23.56 -15.78 20.96
N SER A 595 23.33 -16.13 22.23
CA SER A 595 24.07 -15.58 23.36
C SER A 595 25.57 -15.93 23.35
N LEU A 596 25.95 -16.99 22.65
CA LEU A 596 27.35 -17.40 22.47
C LEU A 596 27.98 -16.79 21.21
N GLY A 597 27.30 -15.95 20.46
CA GLY A 597 27.83 -15.32 19.25
C GLY A 597 28.09 -16.28 18.07
N MET A 598 27.58 -17.52 18.13
CA MET A 598 27.92 -18.57 17.15
C MET A 598 27.16 -18.49 15.83
N ARG A 599 26.24 -17.54 15.65
CA ARG A 599 25.27 -17.47 14.53
C ARG A 599 25.23 -16.12 13.81
N PHE A 600 26.39 -15.44 13.77
CA PHE A 600 26.43 -14.10 13.15
C PHE A 600 26.17 -14.14 11.63
N SER A 601 26.61 -15.14 10.92
CA SER A 601 26.41 -15.31 9.47
C SER A 601 24.91 -15.24 9.09
N GLU A 602 24.06 -15.76 9.96
CA GLU A 602 22.62 -15.80 9.79
C GLU A 602 21.95 -14.44 10.02
N MET A 603 22.67 -13.48 10.63
CA MET A 603 22.20 -12.11 10.83
C MET A 603 22.37 -11.23 9.58
N LEU A 604 23.30 -11.57 8.66
CA LEU A 604 23.63 -10.73 7.51
C LEU A 604 22.44 -10.33 6.65
N PRO A 605 21.52 -11.22 6.27
CA PRO A 605 20.33 -10.82 5.51
C PRO A 605 19.45 -9.81 6.26
N THR A 606 19.37 -9.94 7.59
CA THR A 606 18.61 -9.00 8.43
C THR A 606 19.29 -7.63 8.47
N LEU A 607 20.62 -7.58 8.59
CA LEU A 607 21.40 -6.33 8.54
C LEU A 607 21.32 -5.69 7.15
N TRP A 608 21.39 -6.47 6.10
CA TRP A 608 21.19 -6.02 4.71
C TRP A 608 19.80 -5.39 4.50
N LEU A 609 18.73 -6.00 5.01
CA LEU A 609 17.39 -5.40 4.97
C LEU A 609 17.34 -4.09 5.77
N LYS A 610 17.97 -4.04 6.96
CA LYS A 610 18.00 -2.84 7.82
C LYS A 610 18.62 -1.64 7.11
N THR A 611 19.62 -1.88 6.24
CA THR A 611 20.32 -0.85 5.46
C THR A 611 19.64 -0.49 4.14
N GLY A 612 18.51 -1.11 3.85
CA GLY A 612 17.71 -0.79 2.68
C GLY A 612 17.84 -1.78 1.52
N ALA A 613 18.39 -3.00 1.75
CA ALA A 613 18.51 -4.06 0.75
C ALA A 613 19.21 -3.59 -0.55
N LYS A 614 20.35 -2.94 -0.41
CA LYS A 614 21.13 -2.44 -1.55
C LYS A 614 22.11 -3.49 -2.04
N GLY A 615 22.20 -3.65 -3.37
CA GLY A 615 23.00 -4.67 -4.00
C GLY A 615 22.54 -6.09 -3.66
N LYS A 616 23.25 -7.10 -4.13
CA LYS A 616 22.95 -8.50 -3.79
C LYS A 616 23.15 -8.74 -2.29
N CYS A 617 22.27 -9.53 -1.67
CA CYS A 617 22.43 -9.92 -0.26
C CYS A 617 23.81 -10.58 -0.04
N PRO A 618 24.60 -10.08 0.92
CA PRO A 618 25.94 -10.64 1.16
C PRO A 618 25.86 -12.00 1.82
N GLU A 619 26.80 -12.88 1.45
CA GLU A 619 26.98 -14.22 2.02
C GLU A 619 28.40 -14.36 2.58
N LEU A 620 28.55 -14.97 3.75
CA LEU A 620 29.88 -15.32 4.28
C LEU A 620 30.36 -16.64 3.65
N THR A 621 31.47 -16.56 2.94
CA THR A 621 32.12 -17.71 2.27
C THR A 621 33.33 -18.19 3.07
N GLY A 622 33.18 -18.69 4.28
CA GLY A 622 34.29 -19.16 5.07
C GLY A 622 33.86 -19.84 6.37
N GLU A 623 34.67 -20.80 6.84
CA GLU A 623 34.41 -21.50 8.11
C GLU A 623 34.75 -20.63 9.34
N GLN A 624 35.61 -19.61 9.18
CA GLN A 624 36.00 -18.72 10.28
C GLN A 624 35.26 -17.40 10.23
N MET A 625 34.76 -16.98 11.38
CA MET A 625 34.16 -15.67 11.55
C MET A 625 35.21 -14.58 11.34
N PRO A 626 35.00 -13.61 10.42
CA PRO A 626 35.92 -12.49 10.27
C PRO A 626 35.79 -11.50 11.45
N ASP A 627 36.88 -10.78 11.73
CA ASP A 627 36.86 -9.73 12.76
C ASP A 627 35.99 -8.52 12.33
N MET A 628 35.85 -8.26 11.03
CA MET A 628 35.09 -7.16 10.45
C MET A 628 34.67 -7.50 9.02
N LEU A 629 33.60 -6.81 8.57
CA LEU A 629 33.12 -6.83 7.18
C LEU A 629 32.98 -5.38 6.68
N ILE A 630 33.56 -5.10 5.52
CA ILE A 630 33.37 -3.84 4.78
C ILE A 630 32.67 -4.20 3.48
N LEU A 631 31.45 -3.71 3.29
CA LEU A 631 30.56 -4.10 2.19
C LEU A 631 30.11 -2.84 1.40
N PRO A 632 30.99 -2.29 0.53
CA PRO A 632 30.71 -1.05 -0.20
C PRO A 632 29.49 -1.16 -1.12
N GLU A 633 29.33 -2.28 -1.82
CA GLU A 633 28.18 -2.52 -2.71
C GLU A 633 26.85 -2.53 -1.95
N ASN A 634 26.86 -2.95 -0.68
CA ASN A 634 25.69 -2.99 0.18
C ASN A 634 25.57 -1.74 1.06
N GLN A 635 26.56 -0.80 0.99
CA GLN A 635 26.61 0.46 1.73
C GLN A 635 26.54 0.31 3.25
N PHE A 636 27.07 -0.80 3.79
CA PHE A 636 27.22 -0.97 5.23
C PHE A 636 28.50 -1.72 5.60
N ALA A 637 28.91 -1.58 6.87
CA ALA A 637 30.02 -2.31 7.44
C ALA A 637 29.64 -2.89 8.80
N VAL A 638 30.36 -3.94 9.23
CA VAL A 638 30.14 -4.61 10.50
C VAL A 638 31.49 -4.81 11.21
N LEU A 639 31.59 -4.35 12.43
CA LEU A 639 32.67 -4.69 13.34
C LEU A 639 32.22 -5.84 14.25
N ILE A 640 32.87 -6.99 14.16
CA ILE A 640 32.52 -8.20 14.91
C ILE A 640 33.40 -8.31 16.14
N ASN A 641 34.71 -8.03 16.01
CA ASN A 641 35.66 -8.03 17.08
C ASN A 641 36.07 -6.59 17.46
N GLU A 642 35.62 -6.11 18.61
CA GLU A 642 35.86 -4.72 19.05
C GLU A 642 37.35 -4.39 19.21
N ASN A 643 38.22 -5.41 19.43
CA ASN A 643 39.67 -5.20 19.54
C ASN A 643 40.32 -4.75 18.22
N THR A 644 39.65 -4.94 17.09
CA THR A 644 40.15 -4.54 15.76
C THR A 644 39.55 -3.21 15.30
N PHE A 645 38.97 -2.43 16.20
CA PHE A 645 38.30 -1.16 15.88
C PHE A 645 39.18 -0.17 15.12
N ALA A 646 40.49 -0.06 15.48
CA ALA A 646 41.39 0.88 14.80
C ALA A 646 41.54 0.53 13.30
N ASP A 647 41.77 -0.74 12.98
CA ASP A 647 41.90 -1.24 11.62
C ASP A 647 40.58 -1.12 10.87
N PHE A 648 39.45 -1.33 11.58
CA PHE A 648 38.11 -1.15 11.01
C PHE A 648 37.88 0.31 10.61
N ALA A 649 38.18 1.28 11.49
CA ALA A 649 37.99 2.69 11.22
C ALA A 649 38.88 3.20 10.07
N GLU A 650 40.13 2.68 9.95
CA GLU A 650 41.04 2.98 8.84
C GLU A 650 40.47 2.50 7.52
N LYS A 651 40.05 1.23 7.43
CA LYS A 651 39.43 0.65 6.23
C LYS A 651 38.12 1.30 5.86
N LEU A 652 37.28 1.63 6.85
CA LEU A 652 36.00 2.32 6.61
C LEU A 652 36.20 3.70 6.01
N ALA A 653 37.28 4.42 6.38
CA ALA A 653 37.59 5.73 5.84
C ALA A 653 37.90 5.73 4.34
N GLU A 654 38.30 4.57 3.77
CA GLU A 654 38.49 4.38 2.32
C GLU A 654 37.15 4.29 1.55
N HIS A 655 36.01 4.10 2.26
CA HIS A 655 34.69 3.86 1.71
C HIS A 655 33.65 4.89 2.19
N PRO A 656 33.72 6.14 1.71
CA PRO A 656 32.79 7.22 2.12
C PRO A 656 31.32 6.96 1.73
N GLU A 657 31.06 6.05 0.80
CA GLU A 657 29.74 5.59 0.41
C GLU A 657 29.03 4.79 1.52
N ILE A 658 29.77 4.22 2.46
CA ILE A 658 29.22 3.49 3.60
C ILE A 658 28.74 4.48 4.66
N GLN A 659 27.44 4.54 4.86
CA GLN A 659 26.78 5.43 5.81
C GLN A 659 26.20 4.73 7.03
N THR A 660 26.26 3.41 7.07
CA THR A 660 25.69 2.60 8.15
C THR A 660 26.69 1.58 8.64
N VAL A 661 26.91 1.53 9.96
CA VAL A 661 27.77 0.53 10.60
C VAL A 661 27.04 -0.20 11.71
N PHE A 662 27.40 -1.47 11.89
CA PHE A 662 26.96 -2.30 13.01
C PHE A 662 28.19 -2.66 13.85
N LEU A 663 28.09 -2.46 15.16
CA LEU A 663 29.19 -2.63 16.11
C LEU A 663 28.81 -3.69 17.16
N ALA A 664 29.47 -4.84 17.12
CA ALA A 664 29.29 -5.87 18.13
C ALA A 664 30.16 -5.55 19.36
N THR A 665 29.52 -5.25 20.47
CA THR A 665 30.19 -5.00 21.76
C THR A 665 29.26 -5.32 22.93
N ASP A 666 29.82 -5.78 24.04
CA ASP A 666 29.05 -6.06 25.26
C ASP A 666 28.90 -4.83 26.16
N TYR A 667 29.59 -3.72 25.85
CA TYR A 667 29.68 -2.56 26.71
C TYR A 667 29.19 -1.27 26.03
N GLU A 668 28.16 -0.65 26.59
CA GLU A 668 27.62 0.63 26.11
C GLU A 668 28.68 1.74 26.04
N VAL A 669 29.64 1.76 26.98
CA VAL A 669 30.73 2.74 26.98
C VAL A 669 31.65 2.57 25.78
N ASN A 670 31.96 1.34 25.40
CA ASN A 670 32.77 1.02 24.22
C ASN A 670 32.01 1.45 22.94
N TYR A 671 30.73 1.11 22.85
CA TYR A 671 29.88 1.54 21.75
C TYR A 671 29.90 3.06 21.57
N GLN A 672 29.64 3.82 22.63
CA GLN A 672 29.64 5.28 22.58
C GLN A 672 31.01 5.87 22.19
N SER A 673 32.10 5.24 22.64
CA SER A 673 33.45 5.63 22.27
C SER A 673 33.75 5.38 20.79
N MET A 674 33.36 4.21 20.27
CA MET A 674 33.55 3.85 18.87
C MET A 674 32.73 4.77 17.95
N VAL A 675 31.47 5.00 18.26
CA VAL A 675 30.58 5.86 17.45
C VAL A 675 31.14 7.29 17.32
N LYS A 676 31.69 7.86 18.39
CA LYS A 676 32.29 9.22 18.36
C LYS A 676 33.47 9.33 17.39
N ASN A 677 34.16 8.24 17.12
CA ASN A 677 35.33 8.21 16.26
C ASN A 677 35.01 7.81 14.82
N LEU A 678 33.75 7.54 14.49
CA LEU A 678 33.30 7.20 13.15
C LEU A 678 32.54 8.36 12.51
N ASN A 679 32.81 8.60 11.23
CA ASN A 679 32.09 9.60 10.44
C ASN A 679 31.05 8.91 9.56
N VAL A 680 29.95 8.42 10.19
CA VAL A 680 28.85 7.71 9.53
C VAL A 680 27.52 8.30 9.96
N ALA A 681 26.50 8.15 9.10
CA ALA A 681 25.17 8.66 9.39
C ALA A 681 24.43 7.83 10.46
N ASN A 682 24.66 6.51 10.45
CA ASN A 682 23.97 5.55 11.33
C ASN A 682 24.97 4.57 11.95
N ALA A 683 24.88 4.37 13.25
CA ALA A 683 25.60 3.30 13.97
C ALA A 683 24.60 2.53 14.86
N TYR A 684 24.70 1.21 14.88
CA TYR A 684 23.83 0.32 15.63
C TYR A 684 24.62 -0.68 16.45
#